data_a0c0f1956926b152f95d7eb1ce2ce321
#
_entry.id   a0c0f1956926b152f95d7eb1ce2ce321
#
_cell.length_a   1.000
_cell.length_b   1.000
_cell.length_c   1.000
_cell.angle_alpha   90.00
_cell.angle_beta   90.00
_cell.angle_gamma   90.00
#
_symmetry.space_group_name_H-M   'P 1'
#
loop_
_entity.id
_entity.type
_entity.pdbx_description
1 polymer ?
#
loop_
_entity_poly.entity_id
_entity_poly.type
_entity_poly.pdbx_seq_one_letter_code
_entity_poly.pdbx_strand_id
1 'polypeptide(L)'
;MDWRHSRPVRILLLLIFTLITLVGVLPYFLSFDSLREQIIAQVQSDTQRTMTIRGSAHVVLLPRPAVLINDTTLSEPQNPTIFAYANSIKVVFRLWPLLLSGKPVVHAIELEQPELSIVRNENGTYNFEDLLQARSNKVEVALDNFSLVDASLSWKDEFLGETVHLNQLELTMDDLTDPKKGALSLQGQVLVGQKTKAPIWQGELSGAAAMRYLEKERMLRIAGIEFNILQHGDSAAELQIKDGLFKATGNLNYSWDPLRLAGGDMKIAMSANRAGQLWTSTLDIPEINLTDTALNLNRLKFDIGMKDGTSELSAHTQIATLGGAQRSLLRTEKAEISVKFKSPEQNLSAQLSTPMELHHGYLARLAAYKLKGSYSNRSLPRGEIRLALDGHGELDIRNEVLSLESRGHLDGETLNSQVNLENFVSPQFRVNIDLAKLDLTPYLPVVKAGAKTVNHTAPLDLWWLQNLNAIGSIKIGELVLQNLYIDDLSLKLIARNNRIVLDPLSATLYEGRLNGRAEIDASKKPVYFRLEQTLTNMNINTLLTDVLDTSRFEGRSDINIDVAAVGNKLDDLRRTAGGNIRMRLNQGAIRGIDIPALLHTASQQIKLMNGDNTPISNKDARTQFSALQATWQLKHGVASNNDLNVSAGILKLTGGGEVNLGNGQIDYKMKASANPNVPELSGLKGLTLPIAFSGEIGAPTYKADYASLKEQILAKQQAEQEAKERAAQLKAEQARAKAEAERKAVEKKAAAQKQAAKKKSAQKIAPKAPPKATPKPVKK
;
A
#
# COMPACT_ATOMS: atom_id res chain seq x y z
N MET A 1 52.78 27.02 -79.81
CA MET A 1 53.93 26.38 -79.18
C MET A 1 53.54 24.92 -78.84
N ASP A 2 54.03 23.98 -79.62
CA ASP A 2 53.70 22.56 -79.56
C ASP A 2 54.53 21.88 -78.43
N TRP A 3 54.11 22.00 -77.20
CA TRP A 3 54.78 21.46 -76.04
C TRP A 3 54.80 19.90 -76.01
N ARG A 4 54.01 19.25 -76.91
CA ARG A 4 53.86 17.79 -77.01
C ARG A 4 55.11 17.06 -77.54
N HIS A 5 56.13 17.79 -78.15
CA HIS A 5 57.30 17.20 -78.75
C HIS A 5 58.65 17.52 -78.04
N SER A 6 58.64 18.25 -76.94
CA SER A 6 59.89 18.52 -76.21
C SER A 6 60.40 17.27 -75.48
N ARG A 7 61.61 16.86 -75.74
CA ARG A 7 62.29 15.70 -75.07
C ARG A 7 62.20 15.80 -73.51
N PRO A 8 62.34 16.96 -72.87
CA PRO A 8 62.27 17.08 -71.39
C PRO A 8 60.85 16.83 -70.87
N VAL A 9 59.80 17.16 -71.64
CA VAL A 9 58.43 16.91 -71.24
C VAL A 9 58.11 15.38 -71.29
N ARG A 10 58.61 14.68 -72.30
CA ARG A 10 58.41 13.23 -72.37
C ARG A 10 59.17 12.50 -71.28
N ILE A 11 60.39 12.94 -70.97
CA ILE A 11 61.19 12.39 -69.86
C ILE A 11 60.48 12.64 -68.52
N LEU A 12 59.92 13.86 -68.33
CA LEU A 12 59.14 14.20 -67.12
C LEU A 12 57.89 13.35 -67.04
N LEU A 13 57.11 13.19 -68.12
CA LEU A 13 55.94 12.33 -68.14
C LEU A 13 56.29 10.85 -67.92
N LEU A 14 57.43 10.34 -68.49
CA LEU A 14 57.92 8.99 -68.21
C LEU A 14 58.37 8.81 -66.78
N LEU A 15 59.03 9.79 -66.19
CA LEU A 15 59.39 9.79 -64.77
C LEU A 15 58.14 9.82 -63.86
N ILE A 16 57.16 10.65 -64.17
CA ILE A 16 55.90 10.70 -63.47
C ILE A 16 55.14 9.36 -63.59
N PHE A 17 55.08 8.78 -64.85
CA PHE A 17 54.44 7.49 -65.06
C PHE A 17 55.17 6.34 -64.34
N THR A 18 56.53 6.33 -64.39
CA THR A 18 57.32 5.37 -63.62
C THR A 18 57.13 5.53 -62.10
N LEU A 19 57.12 6.74 -61.66
CA LEU A 19 56.82 7.03 -60.21
C LEU A 19 55.45 6.57 -59.81
N ILE A 20 54.42 6.86 -60.62
CA ILE A 20 53.04 6.43 -60.34
C ILE A 20 52.97 4.89 -60.40
N THR A 21 53.63 4.23 -61.37
CA THR A 21 53.67 2.77 -61.48
C THR A 21 54.43 2.18 -60.29
N LEU A 22 55.58 2.74 -59.92
CA LEU A 22 56.33 2.32 -58.74
C LEU A 22 55.52 2.44 -57.43
N VAL A 23 54.87 3.57 -57.28
CA VAL A 23 54.00 3.83 -56.10
C VAL A 23 52.76 2.93 -56.10
N GLY A 24 52.21 2.56 -57.29
CA GLY A 24 51.05 1.65 -57.38
C GLY A 24 51.45 0.15 -57.20
N VAL A 25 52.68 -0.25 -57.45
CA VAL A 25 53.17 -1.62 -57.33
C VAL A 25 53.88 -1.88 -56.00
N LEU A 26 54.44 -0.82 -55.36
CA LEU A 26 55.12 -0.92 -54.05
C LEU A 26 54.34 -1.58 -52.94
N PRO A 27 53.00 -1.35 -52.79
CA PRO A 27 52.17 -1.98 -51.74
C PRO A 27 52.15 -3.52 -51.86
N TYR A 28 52.27 -4.09 -53.05
CA TYR A 28 52.28 -5.55 -53.27
C TYR A 28 53.55 -6.23 -52.75
N PHE A 29 54.60 -5.46 -52.51
CA PHE A 29 55.89 -5.96 -51.98
C PHE A 29 56.08 -5.71 -50.50
N LEU A 30 55.17 -4.92 -49.86
CA LEU A 30 55.20 -4.68 -48.43
C LEU A 30 54.43 -5.81 -47.73
N SER A 31 55.14 -6.78 -47.13
CA SER A 31 54.52 -7.82 -46.32
C SER A 31 53.96 -7.20 -45.03
N PHE A 32 52.64 -7.27 -44.90
CA PHE A 32 51.95 -6.74 -43.70
C PHE A 32 52.04 -7.71 -42.49
N ASP A 33 52.46 -8.95 -42.71
CA ASP A 33 52.41 -9.97 -41.65
C ASP A 33 53.27 -9.62 -40.42
N SER A 34 54.46 -9.06 -40.63
CA SER A 34 55.29 -8.63 -39.50
C SER A 34 54.71 -7.45 -38.70
N LEU A 35 54.01 -6.54 -39.39
CA LEU A 35 53.34 -5.40 -38.74
C LEU A 35 52.09 -5.87 -37.99
N ARG A 36 51.37 -6.83 -38.56
CA ARG A 36 50.19 -7.45 -37.91
C ARG A 36 50.54 -8.09 -36.58
N GLU A 37 51.59 -8.92 -36.53
CA GLU A 37 52.04 -9.56 -35.30
C GLU A 37 52.48 -8.53 -34.24
N GLN A 38 53.19 -7.47 -34.68
CA GLN A 38 53.60 -6.40 -33.78
C GLN A 38 52.40 -5.63 -33.19
N ILE A 39 51.38 -5.31 -34.01
CA ILE A 39 50.16 -4.66 -33.54
C ILE A 39 49.43 -5.52 -32.51
N ILE A 40 49.24 -6.82 -32.84
CA ILE A 40 48.57 -7.77 -31.94
C ILE A 40 49.35 -7.87 -30.61
N ALA A 41 50.66 -8.06 -30.66
CA ALA A 41 51.50 -8.16 -29.48
C ALA A 41 51.49 -6.87 -28.64
N GLN A 42 51.49 -5.70 -29.29
CA GLN A 42 51.43 -4.40 -28.60
C GLN A 42 50.09 -4.20 -27.92
N VAL A 43 48.96 -4.48 -28.61
CA VAL A 43 47.62 -4.38 -28.01
C VAL A 43 47.50 -5.31 -26.81
N GLN A 44 47.99 -6.56 -26.95
CA GLN A 44 47.94 -7.53 -25.85
C GLN A 44 48.79 -7.10 -24.65
N SER A 45 49.99 -6.53 -24.90
CA SER A 45 50.86 -6.06 -23.82
C SER A 45 50.28 -4.84 -23.07
N ASP A 46 49.68 -3.93 -23.82
CA ASP A 46 49.18 -2.65 -23.27
C ASP A 46 47.81 -2.79 -22.57
N THR A 47 46.95 -3.72 -23.05
CA THR A 47 45.53 -3.83 -22.60
C THR A 47 45.21 -5.16 -21.96
N GLN A 48 46.09 -6.17 -22.03
CA GLN A 48 45.82 -7.56 -21.62
C GLN A 48 44.63 -8.19 -22.37
N ARG A 49 44.26 -7.63 -23.53
CA ARG A 49 43.18 -8.10 -24.40
C ARG A 49 43.76 -8.80 -25.62
N THR A 50 43.07 -9.81 -26.09
CA THR A 50 43.45 -10.52 -27.31
C THR A 50 42.85 -9.84 -28.53
N MET A 51 43.71 -9.33 -29.42
CA MET A 51 43.31 -8.83 -30.73
C MET A 51 43.47 -9.94 -31.76
N THR A 52 42.43 -10.17 -32.58
CA THR A 52 42.50 -11.14 -33.69
C THR A 52 42.11 -10.45 -34.98
N ILE A 53 42.97 -10.60 -36.00
CA ILE A 53 42.73 -10.11 -37.37
C ILE A 53 42.58 -11.34 -38.27
N ARG A 54 41.33 -11.63 -38.69
CA ARG A 54 41.02 -12.79 -39.54
C ARG A 54 41.06 -12.45 -41.03
N GLY A 55 40.69 -11.19 -41.33
CA GLY A 55 40.63 -10.72 -42.71
C GLY A 55 41.99 -10.30 -43.30
N SER A 56 41.93 -9.75 -44.48
CA SER A 56 43.10 -9.20 -45.17
C SER A 56 43.54 -7.89 -44.50
N ALA A 57 44.83 -7.67 -44.52
CA ALA A 57 45.41 -6.39 -44.22
C ALA A 57 46.35 -5.95 -45.33
N HIS A 58 46.17 -4.75 -45.86
CA HIS A 58 46.97 -4.23 -46.97
C HIS A 58 47.17 -2.72 -46.90
N VAL A 59 48.20 -2.26 -47.53
CA VAL A 59 48.57 -0.86 -47.61
C VAL A 59 48.08 -0.29 -48.95
N VAL A 60 47.39 0.84 -48.89
CA VAL A 60 46.96 1.67 -50.03
C VAL A 60 47.81 2.94 -50.02
N LEU A 61 48.42 3.32 -51.14
CA LEU A 61 49.31 4.51 -51.20
C LEU A 61 48.62 5.71 -51.85
N LEU A 62 47.65 5.50 -52.71
CA LEU A 62 46.96 6.58 -53.44
C LEU A 62 45.44 6.53 -53.18
N PRO A 63 44.74 7.67 -53.04
CA PRO A 63 45.26 9.06 -53.11
C PRO A 63 46.00 9.52 -51.86
N ARG A 64 45.88 8.81 -50.72
CA ARG A 64 46.62 9.03 -49.48
C ARG A 64 47.10 7.68 -48.92
N PRO A 65 48.30 7.64 -48.34
CA PRO A 65 48.77 6.39 -47.71
C PRO A 65 47.84 5.95 -46.58
N ALA A 66 47.33 4.75 -46.65
CA ALA A 66 46.45 4.16 -45.69
C ALA A 66 46.76 2.67 -45.46
N VAL A 67 46.46 2.19 -44.25
CA VAL A 67 46.40 0.78 -43.91
C VAL A 67 44.93 0.41 -43.74
N LEU A 68 44.53 -0.63 -44.47
CA LEU A 68 43.18 -1.21 -44.36
C LEU A 68 43.31 -2.58 -43.70
N ILE A 69 42.54 -2.80 -42.63
CA ILE A 69 42.55 -4.06 -41.88
C ILE A 69 41.08 -4.51 -41.78
N ASN A 70 40.80 -5.73 -42.23
CA ASN A 70 39.45 -6.27 -42.24
C ASN A 70 39.29 -7.36 -41.18
N ASP A 71 38.03 -7.56 -40.75
CA ASP A 71 37.59 -8.60 -39.81
C ASP A 71 38.44 -8.67 -38.53
N THR A 72 38.37 -7.62 -37.77
CA THR A 72 39.16 -7.43 -36.55
C THR A 72 38.28 -7.58 -35.31
N THR A 73 38.73 -8.39 -34.35
CA THR A 73 38.09 -8.53 -33.05
C THR A 73 39.02 -8.14 -31.91
N LEU A 74 38.49 -7.57 -30.86
CA LEU A 74 39.15 -7.31 -29.58
C LEU A 74 38.36 -7.98 -28.47
N SER A 75 39.01 -8.79 -27.64
CA SER A 75 38.35 -9.49 -26.54
C SER A 75 38.17 -8.62 -25.30
N GLU A 76 37.35 -9.10 -24.33
CA GLU A 76 37.39 -8.64 -22.94
C GLU A 76 38.75 -8.95 -22.29
N PRO A 77 39.16 -8.24 -21.22
CA PRO A 77 40.40 -8.54 -20.53
C PRO A 77 40.35 -9.95 -19.94
N GLN A 78 41.37 -10.76 -20.26
CA GLN A 78 41.52 -12.14 -19.76
C GLN A 78 40.31 -13.07 -20.04
N ASN A 79 39.44 -12.70 -20.98
CA ASN A 79 38.23 -13.44 -21.35
C ASN A 79 38.10 -13.46 -22.90
N PRO A 80 37.78 -14.58 -23.55
CA PRO A 80 37.62 -14.66 -24.99
C PRO A 80 36.36 -14.00 -25.55
N THR A 81 35.46 -13.48 -24.69
CA THR A 81 34.26 -12.76 -25.12
C THR A 81 34.65 -11.53 -25.93
N ILE A 82 33.97 -11.28 -27.03
CA ILE A 82 34.25 -10.14 -27.92
C ILE A 82 33.74 -8.85 -27.25
N PHE A 83 34.66 -7.93 -26.98
CA PHE A 83 34.38 -6.57 -26.54
C PHE A 83 34.05 -5.65 -27.72
N ALA A 84 34.90 -5.72 -28.78
CA ALA A 84 34.71 -4.94 -29.99
C ALA A 84 35.01 -5.79 -31.25
N TYR A 85 34.27 -5.51 -32.29
CA TYR A 85 34.44 -6.04 -33.64
C TYR A 85 34.47 -4.88 -34.64
N ALA A 86 35.23 -4.99 -35.72
CA ALA A 86 35.15 -4.08 -36.84
C ALA A 86 35.29 -4.86 -38.16
N ASN A 87 34.33 -4.63 -39.07
CA ASN A 87 34.39 -5.22 -40.38
C ASN A 87 35.59 -4.65 -41.17
N SER A 88 35.83 -3.34 -41.09
CA SER A 88 36.98 -2.69 -41.72
C SER A 88 37.49 -1.55 -40.84
N ILE A 89 38.81 -1.49 -40.70
CA ILE A 89 39.54 -0.41 -40.04
C ILE A 89 40.47 0.22 -41.07
N LYS A 90 40.28 1.50 -41.41
CA LYS A 90 41.09 2.24 -42.34
C LYS A 90 41.83 3.34 -41.60
N VAL A 91 43.16 3.24 -41.53
CA VAL A 91 44.03 4.25 -40.88
C VAL A 91 44.77 5.00 -41.98
N VAL A 92 44.47 6.28 -42.15
CA VAL A 92 45.04 7.17 -43.17
C VAL A 92 46.17 7.97 -42.57
N PHE A 93 47.31 8.02 -43.27
CA PHE A 93 48.49 8.75 -42.82
C PHE A 93 48.70 10.05 -43.61
N ARG A 94 49.37 11.04 -43.02
CA ARG A 94 49.82 12.24 -43.71
C ARG A 94 51.00 11.88 -44.65
N LEU A 95 50.88 12.20 -45.96
CA LEU A 95 51.82 11.83 -47.00
C LEU A 95 53.21 12.47 -46.77
N TRP A 96 53.25 13.78 -46.49
CA TRP A 96 54.54 14.51 -46.43
C TRP A 96 55.44 14.10 -45.23
N PRO A 97 54.94 13.99 -44.01
CA PRO A 97 55.71 13.45 -42.89
C PRO A 97 56.24 12.05 -43.14
N LEU A 98 55.44 11.20 -43.77
CA LEU A 98 55.82 9.84 -44.10
C LEU A 98 56.95 9.77 -45.17
N LEU A 99 56.86 10.64 -46.21
CA LEU A 99 57.86 10.67 -47.27
C LEU A 99 59.15 11.38 -46.90
N LEU A 100 59.08 12.49 -46.16
CA LEU A 100 60.26 13.34 -45.87
C LEU A 100 61.01 12.93 -44.60
N SER A 101 60.34 12.37 -43.64
CA SER A 101 60.91 12.03 -42.33
C SER A 101 60.71 10.59 -41.89
N GLY A 102 60.01 9.78 -42.70
CA GLY A 102 59.69 8.40 -42.35
C GLY A 102 58.77 8.22 -41.13
N LYS A 103 58.18 9.30 -40.66
CA LYS A 103 57.30 9.27 -39.47
C LYS A 103 55.84 9.00 -39.89
N PRO A 104 55.20 7.93 -39.42
CA PRO A 104 53.79 7.68 -39.69
C PRO A 104 52.95 8.57 -38.75
N VAL A 105 52.41 9.69 -39.29
CA VAL A 105 51.48 10.57 -38.58
C VAL A 105 50.07 10.23 -39.05
N VAL A 106 49.22 9.77 -38.12
CA VAL A 106 47.82 9.41 -38.42
C VAL A 106 47.02 10.69 -38.70
N HIS A 107 46.36 10.73 -39.87
CA HIS A 107 45.48 11.80 -40.31
C HIS A 107 44.00 11.51 -40.06
N ALA A 108 43.56 10.26 -40.42
CA ALA A 108 42.16 9.89 -40.24
C ALA A 108 42.06 8.40 -39.84
N ILE A 109 41.03 8.08 -39.09
CA ILE A 109 40.60 6.71 -38.80
C ILE A 109 39.16 6.59 -39.19
N GLU A 110 38.82 5.55 -39.99
CA GLU A 110 37.47 5.23 -40.40
C GLU A 110 37.22 3.76 -40.04
N LEU A 111 36.10 3.51 -39.30
CA LEU A 111 35.66 2.20 -38.92
C LEU A 111 34.34 1.90 -39.61
N GLU A 112 34.29 0.82 -40.38
CA GLU A 112 33.09 0.35 -41.05
C GLU A 112 32.45 -0.79 -40.24
N GLN A 113 31.15 -0.67 -39.95
CA GLN A 113 30.37 -1.64 -39.20
C GLN A 113 31.06 -2.10 -37.91
N PRO A 114 31.54 -1.17 -37.08
CA PRO A 114 32.07 -1.58 -35.80
C PRO A 114 30.93 -1.95 -34.84
N GLU A 115 31.13 -3.04 -34.12
CA GLU A 115 30.25 -3.46 -33.01
C GLU A 115 30.99 -3.29 -31.70
N LEU A 116 30.38 -2.63 -30.73
CA LEU A 116 30.95 -2.41 -29.40
C LEU A 116 29.99 -2.89 -28.31
N SER A 117 30.53 -3.72 -27.39
CA SER A 117 29.78 -4.22 -26.24
C SER A 117 30.26 -3.55 -24.95
N ILE A 118 29.49 -2.60 -24.44
CA ILE A 118 29.76 -1.95 -23.14
C ILE A 118 28.91 -2.64 -22.08
N VAL A 119 29.56 -3.10 -20.99
CA VAL A 119 28.91 -3.73 -19.86
C VAL A 119 29.25 -2.94 -18.60
N ARG A 120 28.23 -2.51 -17.89
CA ARG A 120 28.34 -2.07 -16.50
C ARG A 120 28.06 -3.26 -15.60
N ASN A 121 29.06 -3.69 -14.87
CA ASN A 121 28.94 -4.83 -13.96
C ASN A 121 28.10 -4.49 -12.72
N GLU A 122 27.65 -5.51 -11.99
CA GLU A 122 26.90 -5.35 -10.74
C GLU A 122 27.59 -4.48 -9.67
N ASN A 123 28.92 -4.46 -9.65
CA ASN A 123 29.70 -3.63 -8.74
C ASN A 123 29.85 -2.16 -9.20
N GLY A 124 29.27 -1.80 -10.36
CA GLY A 124 29.31 -0.45 -10.95
C GLY A 124 30.55 -0.17 -11.81
N THR A 125 31.50 -1.12 -11.98
CA THR A 125 32.64 -0.97 -12.88
C THR A 125 32.24 -1.23 -14.33
N TYR A 126 32.97 -0.62 -15.27
CA TYR A 126 32.74 -0.82 -16.70
C TYR A 126 33.80 -1.73 -17.29
N ASN A 127 33.43 -2.53 -18.27
CA ASN A 127 34.32 -3.45 -18.96
C ASN A 127 35.39 -2.78 -19.84
N PHE A 128 35.38 -1.46 -19.95
CA PHE A 128 36.38 -0.68 -20.72
C PHE A 128 37.34 0.15 -19.83
N GLU A 129 37.25 0.07 -18.50
CA GLU A 129 38.06 0.93 -17.58
C GLU A 129 39.56 0.67 -17.74
N ASP A 130 39.98 -0.53 -18.09
CA ASP A 130 41.37 -0.88 -18.39
C ASP A 130 41.93 -0.12 -19.59
N LEU A 131 41.09 0.12 -20.60
CA LEU A 131 41.49 0.87 -21.82
C LEU A 131 41.77 2.36 -21.51
N LEU A 132 41.11 2.93 -20.50
CA LEU A 132 41.37 4.29 -20.05
C LEU A 132 42.68 4.43 -19.28
N GLN A 133 43.20 3.33 -18.75
CA GLN A 133 44.48 3.28 -18.01
C GLN A 133 45.68 2.86 -18.90
N ALA A 134 45.41 2.33 -20.08
CA ALA A 134 46.46 1.88 -21.00
C ALA A 134 47.32 3.06 -21.46
N ARG A 135 48.59 3.06 -21.09
CA ARG A 135 49.59 4.10 -21.47
C ARG A 135 50.25 3.74 -22.80
N SER A 136 49.75 4.28 -23.89
CA SER A 136 50.43 4.23 -25.18
C SER A 136 51.53 5.31 -25.26
N ASN A 137 52.78 4.93 -25.21
CA ASN A 137 53.91 5.85 -25.07
C ASN A 137 54.61 6.28 -26.36
N LYS A 138 54.15 5.91 -27.58
CA LYS A 138 55.04 6.10 -28.74
C LYS A 138 54.41 6.57 -30.06
N VAL A 139 53.10 6.78 -30.17
CA VAL A 139 52.54 7.26 -31.43
C VAL A 139 52.06 8.68 -31.27
N GLU A 140 52.64 9.60 -32.01
CA GLU A 140 52.18 10.97 -32.14
C GLU A 140 50.90 10.94 -32.99
N VAL A 141 49.74 11.00 -32.33
CA VAL A 141 48.41 10.99 -32.99
C VAL A 141 47.96 12.41 -33.20
N ALA A 142 48.19 12.95 -34.41
CA ALA A 142 47.58 14.21 -34.86
C ALA A 142 46.34 13.86 -35.69
N LEU A 143 45.32 13.30 -35.01
CA LEU A 143 44.08 12.86 -35.63
C LEU A 143 43.25 14.08 -36.06
N ASP A 144 43.08 14.25 -37.37
CA ASP A 144 42.25 15.32 -37.95
C ASP A 144 40.80 14.85 -38.10
N ASN A 145 40.57 13.63 -38.54
CA ASN A 145 39.25 13.09 -38.81
C ASN A 145 39.06 11.71 -38.19
N PHE A 146 37.89 11.46 -37.66
CA PHE A 146 37.48 10.14 -37.20
C PHE A 146 36.03 9.87 -37.65
N SER A 147 35.77 8.67 -38.18
CA SER A 147 34.42 8.29 -38.57
C SER A 147 34.06 6.87 -38.18
N LEU A 148 32.82 6.68 -37.80
CA LEU A 148 32.12 5.41 -37.66
C LEU A 148 31.02 5.37 -38.70
N VAL A 149 30.97 4.30 -39.48
CA VAL A 149 29.99 4.09 -40.55
C VAL A 149 29.19 2.83 -40.20
N ASP A 150 27.90 2.92 -40.14
CA ASP A 150 26.98 1.81 -39.81
C ASP A 150 27.38 1.06 -38.52
N ALA A 151 27.73 1.81 -37.49
CA ALA A 151 28.21 1.23 -36.22
C ALA A 151 27.04 0.71 -35.38
N SER A 152 27.32 -0.28 -34.54
CA SER A 152 26.41 -0.73 -33.49
C SER A 152 27.07 -0.73 -32.11
N LEU A 153 26.36 -0.24 -31.11
CA LEU A 153 26.80 -0.22 -29.71
C LEU A 153 25.73 -0.88 -28.85
N SER A 154 26.10 -1.86 -28.07
CA SER A 154 25.28 -2.50 -27.08
C SER A 154 25.75 -2.07 -25.69
N TRP A 155 24.91 -1.37 -24.94
CA TRP A 155 25.16 -1.06 -23.53
C TRP A 155 24.25 -1.91 -22.66
N LYS A 156 24.85 -2.80 -21.89
CA LYS A 156 24.19 -3.66 -20.92
C LYS A 156 24.52 -3.16 -19.52
N ASP A 157 23.52 -2.77 -18.79
CA ASP A 157 23.64 -2.43 -17.37
C ASP A 157 23.19 -3.64 -16.53
N GLU A 158 24.15 -4.44 -16.04
CA GLU A 158 23.85 -5.60 -15.17
C GLU A 158 23.38 -5.16 -13.78
N PHE A 159 23.70 -3.93 -13.42
CA PHE A 159 23.32 -3.33 -12.16
C PHE A 159 21.82 -2.93 -12.12
N LEU A 160 21.28 -2.35 -13.20
CA LEU A 160 19.87 -1.99 -13.34
C LEU A 160 19.04 -3.04 -14.10
N GLY A 161 19.70 -4.02 -14.73
CA GLY A 161 19.02 -5.03 -15.56
C GLY A 161 18.55 -4.52 -16.93
N GLU A 162 19.02 -3.34 -17.34
CA GLU A 162 18.61 -2.67 -18.58
C GLU A 162 19.58 -2.89 -19.72
N THR A 163 19.08 -2.87 -20.95
CA THR A 163 19.89 -2.96 -22.17
C THR A 163 19.44 -1.90 -23.17
N VAL A 164 20.42 -1.16 -23.70
CA VAL A 164 20.23 -0.15 -24.74
C VAL A 164 21.10 -0.52 -25.95
N HIS A 165 20.52 -0.47 -27.13
CA HIS A 165 21.24 -0.68 -28.39
C HIS A 165 21.20 0.59 -29.21
N LEU A 166 22.35 1.04 -29.68
CA LEU A 166 22.47 2.05 -30.72
C LEU A 166 22.81 1.32 -32.01
N ASN A 167 22.02 1.45 -33.04
CA ASN A 167 22.21 0.81 -34.35
C ASN A 167 22.29 1.88 -35.43
N GLN A 168 22.89 1.50 -36.56
CA GLN A 168 23.06 2.39 -37.70
C GLN A 168 23.69 3.72 -37.28
N LEU A 169 24.68 3.64 -36.38
CA LEU A 169 25.34 4.81 -35.85
C LEU A 169 26.35 5.36 -36.86
N GLU A 170 26.09 6.60 -37.29
CA GLU A 170 26.99 7.39 -38.10
C GLU A 170 27.60 8.46 -37.19
N LEU A 171 28.92 8.40 -36.97
CA LEU A 171 29.65 9.42 -36.24
C LEU A 171 30.74 9.99 -37.13
N THR A 172 30.76 11.30 -37.26
CA THR A 172 31.87 12.00 -37.91
C THR A 172 32.49 13.05 -36.98
N MET A 173 33.78 13.08 -36.94
CA MET A 173 34.55 14.13 -36.27
C MET A 173 35.53 14.68 -37.29
N ASP A 174 35.34 15.89 -37.74
CA ASP A 174 36.09 16.51 -38.81
C ASP A 174 36.93 17.69 -38.28
N ASP A 175 38.07 17.93 -38.94
CA ASP A 175 38.98 19.06 -38.71
C ASP A 175 39.35 19.27 -37.20
N LEU A 176 39.55 18.18 -36.45
CA LEU A 176 39.82 18.23 -35.01
C LEU A 176 41.04 19.06 -34.62
N THR A 177 42.03 19.21 -35.53
CA THR A 177 43.22 20.03 -35.32
C THR A 177 43.03 21.50 -35.75
N ASP A 178 41.99 21.83 -36.52
CA ASP A 178 41.66 23.20 -36.90
C ASP A 178 40.86 23.92 -35.77
N PRO A 179 41.41 25.00 -35.19
CA PRO A 179 40.72 25.67 -34.06
C PRO A 179 39.41 26.36 -34.40
N LYS A 180 39.05 26.42 -35.70
CA LYS A 180 37.83 27.14 -36.13
C LYS A 180 36.80 26.24 -36.80
N LYS A 181 37.18 25.02 -37.18
CA LYS A 181 36.34 24.17 -38.02
C LYS A 181 35.93 22.83 -37.41
N GLY A 182 36.60 22.44 -36.31
CA GLY A 182 36.37 21.12 -35.72
C GLY A 182 34.89 20.91 -35.37
N ALA A 183 34.31 19.86 -35.90
CA ALA A 183 32.90 19.51 -35.78
C ALA A 183 32.71 18.04 -35.44
N LEU A 184 31.69 17.76 -34.66
CA LEU A 184 31.15 16.43 -34.39
C LEU A 184 29.70 16.36 -34.91
N SER A 185 29.41 15.30 -35.66
CA SER A 185 28.03 14.95 -36.05
C SER A 185 27.74 13.51 -35.67
N LEU A 186 26.55 13.25 -35.20
CA LEU A 186 26.12 11.92 -34.76
C LEU A 186 24.66 11.69 -35.18
N GLN A 187 24.40 10.52 -35.79
CA GLN A 187 23.07 10.07 -36.17
C GLN A 187 22.96 8.57 -35.92
N GLY A 188 21.75 8.06 -35.66
CA GLY A 188 21.53 6.63 -35.42
C GLY A 188 20.16 6.31 -34.86
N GLN A 189 19.97 5.07 -34.47
CA GLN A 189 18.74 4.57 -33.86
C GLN A 189 19.04 4.07 -32.45
N VAL A 190 18.15 4.41 -31.52
CA VAL A 190 18.19 3.95 -30.13
C VAL A 190 17.07 2.93 -29.91
N LEU A 191 17.41 1.76 -29.38
CA LEU A 191 16.46 0.71 -29.04
C LEU A 191 16.67 0.35 -27.57
N VAL A 192 15.61 0.38 -26.78
CA VAL A 192 15.64 -0.05 -25.37
C VAL A 192 14.96 -1.39 -25.23
N GLY A 193 15.59 -2.34 -24.56
CA GLY A 193 15.07 -3.70 -24.37
C GLY A 193 16.07 -4.79 -24.79
N GLN A 194 15.67 -6.05 -24.69
CA GLN A 194 16.51 -7.19 -25.03
C GLN A 194 16.63 -7.37 -26.55
N LYS A 195 17.83 -7.63 -27.06
CA LYS A 195 18.12 -7.80 -28.50
C LYS A 195 17.26 -8.88 -29.19
N THR A 196 16.78 -9.87 -28.44
CA THR A 196 16.00 -11.01 -28.96
C THR A 196 14.49 -10.82 -28.90
N LYS A 197 14.00 -9.70 -28.36
CA LYS A 197 12.58 -9.37 -28.22
C LYS A 197 12.29 -8.05 -28.93
N ALA A 198 11.01 -7.78 -29.19
CA ALA A 198 10.60 -6.46 -29.65
C ALA A 198 11.07 -5.38 -28.66
N PRO A 199 11.63 -4.26 -29.13
CA PRO A 199 12.07 -3.19 -28.23
C PRO A 199 10.89 -2.64 -27.44
N ILE A 200 11.12 -2.33 -26.18
CA ILE A 200 10.12 -1.70 -25.34
C ILE A 200 9.95 -0.21 -25.67
N TRP A 201 11.00 0.41 -26.22
CA TRP A 201 11.01 1.78 -26.73
C TRP A 201 12.07 1.95 -27.82
N GLN A 202 11.81 2.82 -28.80
CA GLN A 202 12.74 3.14 -29.88
C GLN A 202 12.69 4.60 -30.26
N GLY A 203 13.82 5.15 -30.73
CA GLY A 203 13.91 6.53 -31.13
C GLY A 203 15.05 6.80 -32.12
N GLU A 204 14.98 7.93 -32.82
CA GLU A 204 16.01 8.43 -33.73
C GLU A 204 16.95 9.36 -32.95
N LEU A 205 18.22 9.09 -32.99
CA LEU A 205 19.30 9.88 -32.40
C LEU A 205 19.87 10.84 -33.43
N SER A 206 19.99 12.09 -33.06
CA SER A 206 20.75 13.09 -33.81
C SER A 206 21.58 13.94 -32.85
N GLY A 207 22.77 14.37 -33.29
CA GLY A 207 23.61 15.17 -32.45
C GLY A 207 24.66 15.97 -33.21
N ALA A 208 25.01 17.10 -32.66
CA ALA A 208 26.10 17.94 -33.18
C ALA A 208 26.84 18.64 -32.02
N ALA A 209 28.10 18.93 -32.24
CA ALA A 209 28.91 19.76 -31.34
C ALA A 209 30.09 20.39 -32.12
N ALA A 210 30.56 21.54 -31.64
CA ALA A 210 31.86 22.03 -32.05
C ALA A 210 32.96 21.29 -31.25
N MET A 211 33.96 20.76 -31.89
CA MET A 211 35.01 19.95 -31.28
C MET A 211 36.38 20.49 -31.59
N ARG A 212 37.25 20.55 -30.61
CA ARG A 212 38.58 21.10 -30.77
C ARG A 212 39.60 20.43 -29.89
N TYR A 213 40.65 19.91 -30.49
CA TYR A 213 41.82 19.42 -29.80
C TYR A 213 42.82 20.55 -29.51
N LEU A 214 43.17 20.72 -28.27
CA LEU A 214 44.18 21.69 -27.79
C LEU A 214 45.46 20.91 -27.45
N GLU A 215 46.38 20.88 -28.40
CA GLU A 215 47.61 20.05 -28.33
C GLU A 215 48.50 20.38 -27.15
N LYS A 216 48.69 21.68 -26.86
CA LYS A 216 49.53 22.14 -25.71
C LYS A 216 48.93 21.72 -24.35
N GLU A 217 47.63 21.67 -24.26
CA GLU A 217 46.91 21.38 -23.06
C GLU A 217 46.50 19.89 -22.97
N ARG A 218 46.80 19.10 -24.04
CA ARG A 218 46.35 17.72 -24.20
C ARG A 218 44.88 17.53 -23.87
N MET A 219 44.04 18.47 -24.32
CA MET A 219 42.64 18.55 -23.96
C MET A 219 41.78 18.61 -25.20
N LEU A 220 40.67 17.86 -25.17
CA LEU A 220 39.61 17.93 -26.15
C LEU A 220 38.50 18.80 -25.60
N ARG A 221 38.20 19.90 -26.29
CA ARG A 221 37.08 20.80 -25.96
C ARG A 221 35.90 20.48 -26.87
N ILE A 222 34.75 20.23 -26.29
CA ILE A 222 33.49 19.98 -26.97
C ILE A 222 32.53 21.07 -26.52
N ALA A 223 32.08 21.91 -27.42
CA ALA A 223 31.24 23.08 -27.12
C ALA A 223 29.96 23.04 -27.94
N GLY A 224 28.89 23.59 -27.38
CA GLY A 224 27.60 23.62 -28.05
C GLY A 224 27.06 22.22 -28.31
N ILE A 225 27.26 21.28 -27.39
CA ILE A 225 26.70 19.94 -27.47
C ILE A 225 25.17 20.08 -27.61
N GLU A 226 24.62 19.44 -28.62
CA GLU A 226 23.17 19.27 -28.79
C GLU A 226 22.88 17.87 -29.31
N PHE A 227 22.38 16.99 -28.44
CA PHE A 227 21.90 15.66 -28.78
C PHE A 227 20.41 15.55 -28.55
N ASN A 228 19.70 15.00 -29.51
CA ASN A 228 18.27 14.78 -29.45
C ASN A 228 17.98 13.32 -29.77
N ILE A 229 17.02 12.72 -29.01
CA ILE A 229 16.44 11.43 -29.36
C ILE A 229 14.93 11.66 -29.45
N LEU A 230 14.38 11.42 -30.63
CA LEU A 230 12.97 11.53 -30.89
C LEU A 230 12.35 10.14 -31.01
N GLN A 231 11.32 9.87 -30.23
CA GLN A 231 10.61 8.59 -30.30
C GLN A 231 10.12 8.32 -31.72
N HIS A 232 10.36 7.09 -32.20
CA HIS A 232 9.86 6.59 -33.47
C HIS A 232 8.92 5.40 -33.19
N GLY A 233 7.67 5.50 -33.69
CA GLY A 233 6.67 4.47 -33.47
C GLY A 233 6.10 4.42 -32.04
N ASP A 234 5.29 3.40 -31.76
CA ASP A 234 4.67 3.18 -30.46
C ASP A 234 5.65 2.46 -29.50
N SER A 235 5.60 2.85 -28.23
CA SER A 235 6.24 2.08 -27.16
C SER A 235 5.46 0.80 -26.85
N ALA A 236 6.09 -0.15 -26.12
CA ALA A 236 5.37 -1.29 -25.57
C ALA A 236 4.12 -0.87 -24.81
N ALA A 237 3.05 -1.69 -24.89
CA ALA A 237 1.74 -1.39 -24.31
C ALA A 237 1.79 -1.10 -22.79
N GLU A 238 2.77 -1.67 -22.09
CA GLU A 238 3.00 -1.47 -20.67
C GLU A 238 3.51 -0.06 -20.34
N LEU A 239 4.29 0.56 -21.21
CA LEU A 239 4.83 1.90 -21.02
C LEU A 239 3.84 3.01 -21.39
N GLN A 240 3.02 2.81 -22.44
CA GLN A 240 2.05 3.77 -22.96
C GLN A 240 2.66 5.16 -23.25
N ILE A 241 3.94 5.18 -23.69
CA ILE A 241 4.68 6.42 -23.97
C ILE A 241 4.50 6.80 -25.45
N LYS A 242 4.16 8.06 -25.72
CA LYS A 242 4.05 8.68 -27.04
C LYS A 242 4.79 10.01 -27.07
N ASP A 243 5.24 10.40 -28.25
CA ASP A 243 5.90 11.69 -28.47
C ASP A 243 7.11 11.91 -27.54
N GLY A 244 7.83 10.84 -27.23
CA GLY A 244 9.00 10.90 -26.38
C GLY A 244 10.11 11.72 -27.01
N LEU A 245 10.61 12.73 -26.30
CA LEU A 245 11.76 13.54 -26.70
C LEU A 245 12.76 13.56 -25.55
N PHE A 246 14.00 13.24 -25.88
CA PHE A 246 15.17 13.46 -25.03
C PHE A 246 16.08 14.49 -25.68
N LYS A 247 16.53 15.48 -24.92
CA LYS A 247 17.49 16.48 -25.38
C LYS A 247 18.59 16.67 -24.37
N ALA A 248 19.85 16.63 -24.81
CA ALA A 248 21.02 16.92 -24.00
C ALA A 248 21.82 18.05 -24.64
N THR A 249 22.14 19.07 -23.83
CA THR A 249 22.96 20.22 -24.27
C THR A 249 24.05 20.52 -23.26
N GLY A 250 25.14 21.19 -23.68
CA GLY A 250 26.19 21.60 -22.76
C GLY A 250 27.56 21.77 -23.39
N ASN A 251 28.58 21.84 -22.52
CA ASN A 251 29.98 22.01 -22.90
C ASN A 251 30.82 21.07 -22.06
N LEU A 252 31.82 20.37 -22.67
CA LEU A 252 32.72 19.46 -22.00
C LEU A 252 34.17 19.74 -22.41
N ASN A 253 35.07 19.63 -21.46
CA ASN A 253 36.51 19.60 -21.68
C ASN A 253 37.06 18.29 -21.12
N TYR A 254 37.70 17.49 -21.97
CA TYR A 254 38.26 16.21 -21.62
C TYR A 254 39.77 16.21 -21.77
N SER A 255 40.49 15.83 -20.74
CA SER A 255 41.91 15.51 -20.81
C SER A 255 42.15 14.10 -20.30
N TRP A 256 43.12 13.40 -20.89
CA TRP A 256 43.43 12.00 -20.55
C TRP A 256 44.68 11.83 -19.72
N ASP A 257 45.52 12.87 -19.61
CA ASP A 257 46.75 12.83 -18.82
C ASP A 257 47.05 14.19 -18.14
N PRO A 258 46.62 14.36 -16.85
CA PRO A 258 45.78 13.45 -16.05
C PRO A 258 44.32 13.38 -16.53
N LEU A 259 43.65 12.25 -16.24
CA LEU A 259 42.23 12.13 -16.55
C LEU A 259 41.41 13.22 -15.86
N ARG A 260 40.79 14.07 -16.65
CA ARG A 260 39.89 15.12 -16.17
C ARG A 260 38.80 15.38 -17.18
N LEU A 261 37.56 15.31 -16.70
CA LEU A 261 36.38 15.80 -17.41
C LEU A 261 35.83 16.99 -16.66
N ALA A 262 35.88 18.18 -17.28
CA ALA A 262 35.26 19.39 -16.73
C ALA A 262 34.15 19.82 -17.69
N GLY A 263 32.97 20.14 -17.17
CA GLY A 263 31.84 20.56 -17.99
C GLY A 263 31.11 21.75 -17.42
N GLY A 264 30.36 22.41 -18.27
CA GLY A 264 29.51 23.52 -17.88
C GLY A 264 28.20 23.53 -18.68
N ASP A 265 27.17 24.11 -18.06
CA ASP A 265 25.84 24.31 -18.66
C ASP A 265 25.22 23.04 -19.22
N MET A 266 25.55 21.89 -18.59
CA MET A 266 24.97 20.61 -18.99
C MET A 266 23.50 20.57 -18.60
N LYS A 267 22.63 20.35 -19.59
CA LYS A 267 21.19 20.23 -19.42
C LYS A 267 20.67 19.02 -20.15
N ILE A 268 19.94 18.18 -19.43
CA ILE A 268 19.21 17.03 -19.97
C ILE A 268 17.72 17.32 -19.76
N ALA A 269 16.95 17.30 -20.85
CA ALA A 269 15.51 17.49 -20.82
C ALA A 269 14.81 16.29 -21.47
N MET A 270 13.75 15.85 -20.84
CA MET A 270 12.88 14.78 -21.36
C MET A 270 11.44 15.27 -21.36
N SER A 271 10.69 14.87 -22.37
CA SER A 271 9.24 15.06 -22.39
C SER A 271 8.56 13.88 -23.08
N ALA A 272 7.40 13.48 -22.62
CA ALA A 272 6.60 12.42 -23.23
C ALA A 272 5.14 12.50 -22.79
N ASN A 273 4.23 12.03 -23.64
CA ASN A 273 2.85 11.78 -23.29
C ASN A 273 2.70 10.34 -22.80
N ARG A 274 2.20 10.15 -21.59
CA ARG A 274 1.89 8.83 -21.02
C ARG A 274 0.44 8.80 -20.58
N ALA A 275 -0.35 7.90 -21.16
CA ALA A 275 -1.79 7.76 -20.84
C ALA A 275 -2.59 9.07 -20.88
N GLY A 276 -2.27 9.99 -21.81
CA GLY A 276 -2.92 11.31 -21.94
C GLY A 276 -2.35 12.40 -21.03
N GLN A 277 -1.33 12.11 -20.24
CA GLN A 277 -0.64 13.06 -19.37
C GLN A 277 0.69 13.49 -19.98
N LEU A 278 0.97 14.78 -20.02
CA LEU A 278 2.28 15.29 -20.43
C LEU A 278 3.24 15.26 -19.25
N TRP A 279 4.27 14.44 -19.36
CA TRP A 279 5.39 14.36 -18.42
C TRP A 279 6.60 15.12 -18.96
N THR A 280 7.25 15.86 -18.09
CA THR A 280 8.50 16.58 -18.38
C THR A 280 9.50 16.33 -17.27
N SER A 281 10.79 16.26 -17.65
CA SER A 281 11.89 16.17 -16.67
C SER A 281 13.06 17.01 -17.19
N THR A 282 13.73 17.70 -16.31
CA THR A 282 14.93 18.51 -16.64
C THR A 282 15.97 18.33 -15.55
N LEU A 283 17.20 17.97 -15.98
CA LEU A 283 18.37 17.90 -15.12
C LEU A 283 19.36 18.97 -15.59
N ASP A 284 19.62 19.96 -14.76
CA ASP A 284 20.62 21.01 -14.99
C ASP A 284 21.86 20.74 -14.13
N ILE A 285 23.01 20.63 -14.75
CA ILE A 285 24.32 20.50 -14.11
C ILE A 285 25.21 21.65 -14.60
N PRO A 286 25.16 22.82 -13.96
CA PRO A 286 25.92 23.98 -14.41
C PRO A 286 27.43 23.78 -14.37
N GLU A 287 27.90 22.91 -13.48
CA GLU A 287 29.33 22.63 -13.34
C GLU A 287 29.57 21.17 -12.95
N ILE A 288 30.36 20.47 -13.74
CA ILE A 288 30.84 19.12 -13.49
C ILE A 288 32.37 19.09 -13.49
N ASN A 289 32.96 18.41 -12.55
CA ASN A 289 34.40 18.16 -12.48
C ASN A 289 34.65 16.72 -12.03
N LEU A 290 35.11 15.90 -12.97
CA LEU A 290 35.44 14.50 -12.76
C LEU A 290 36.97 14.34 -12.94
N THR A 291 37.60 13.66 -12.01
CA THR A 291 39.01 13.26 -12.04
C THR A 291 39.13 11.75 -11.87
N ASP A 292 40.35 11.22 -11.85
CA ASP A 292 40.60 9.79 -11.65
C ASP A 292 39.88 9.24 -10.39
N THR A 293 39.85 10.03 -9.33
CA THR A 293 39.34 9.61 -8.02
C THR A 293 38.05 10.30 -7.61
N ALA A 294 37.91 11.60 -7.95
CA ALA A 294 36.86 12.46 -7.42
C ALA A 294 35.83 12.87 -8.49
N LEU A 295 34.59 13.05 -8.05
CA LEU A 295 33.50 13.67 -8.81
C LEU A 295 32.90 14.80 -7.99
N ASN A 296 32.73 15.98 -8.61
CA ASN A 296 32.03 17.11 -8.01
C ASN A 296 31.04 17.70 -9.02
N LEU A 297 29.79 17.83 -8.60
CA LEU A 297 28.68 18.46 -9.32
C LEU A 297 28.22 19.66 -8.51
N ASN A 298 28.23 20.85 -9.10
CA ASN A 298 27.84 22.07 -8.41
C ASN A 298 26.52 22.63 -8.97
N ARG A 299 25.67 23.13 -8.07
CA ARG A 299 24.38 23.78 -8.38
C ARG A 299 23.43 22.90 -9.19
N LEU A 300 23.43 21.60 -8.89
CA LEU A 300 22.56 20.63 -9.56
C LEU A 300 21.09 20.94 -9.29
N LYS A 301 20.27 20.92 -10.34
CA LYS A 301 18.82 21.05 -10.28
C LYS A 301 18.19 19.91 -11.04
N PHE A 302 17.15 19.34 -10.46
CA PHE A 302 16.34 18.29 -11.10
C PHE A 302 14.88 18.61 -10.93
N ASP A 303 14.17 18.81 -12.05
CA ASP A 303 12.78 19.18 -12.10
C ASP A 303 11.97 18.07 -12.78
N ILE A 304 10.83 17.72 -12.21
CA ILE A 304 9.83 16.82 -12.82
C ILE A 304 8.51 17.55 -12.85
N GLY A 305 7.82 17.48 -13.99
CA GLY A 305 6.48 18.01 -14.18
C GLY A 305 5.54 16.97 -14.77
N MET A 306 4.28 17.01 -14.38
CA MET A 306 3.19 16.28 -15.03
C MET A 306 1.98 17.21 -15.17
N LYS A 307 1.37 17.21 -16.33
CA LYS A 307 0.12 17.95 -16.61
C LYS A 307 -0.91 17.02 -17.21
N ASP A 308 -2.12 17.07 -16.64
CA ASP A 308 -3.28 16.31 -17.06
C ASP A 308 -4.49 17.26 -17.03
N GLY A 309 -4.77 17.93 -18.16
CA GLY A 309 -5.89 18.85 -18.27
C GLY A 309 -5.96 19.87 -17.13
N THR A 310 -6.56 19.47 -16.02
CA THR A 310 -6.80 20.32 -14.85
C THR A 310 -5.85 20.07 -13.67
N SER A 311 -5.05 19.00 -13.73
CA SER A 311 -4.13 18.60 -12.64
C SER A 311 -2.69 18.86 -13.04
N GLU A 312 -1.90 19.32 -12.09
CA GLU A 312 -0.47 19.60 -12.26
C GLU A 312 0.33 19.05 -11.08
N LEU A 313 1.38 18.26 -11.39
CA LEU A 313 2.42 17.85 -10.45
C LEU A 313 3.71 18.59 -10.81
N SER A 314 4.39 19.13 -9.84
CA SER A 314 5.76 19.64 -9.99
C SER A 314 6.63 19.16 -8.83
N ALA A 315 7.81 18.65 -9.15
CA ALA A 315 8.85 18.32 -8.17
C ALA A 315 10.14 19.03 -8.56
N HIS A 316 10.74 19.73 -7.61
CA HIS A 316 11.99 20.47 -7.78
C HIS A 316 13.00 19.98 -6.77
N THR A 317 14.17 19.57 -7.25
CA THR A 317 15.31 19.19 -6.40
C THR A 317 16.46 20.16 -6.65
N GLN A 318 17.05 20.65 -5.58
CA GLN A 318 18.23 21.52 -5.65
C GLN A 318 19.32 20.99 -4.71
N ILE A 319 20.53 20.84 -5.25
CA ILE A 319 21.72 20.41 -4.51
C ILE A 319 22.84 21.39 -4.81
N ALA A 320 23.32 22.11 -3.80
CA ALA A 320 24.34 23.12 -3.97
C ALA A 320 25.67 22.50 -4.46
N THR A 321 26.09 21.42 -3.83
CA THR A 321 27.27 20.64 -4.21
C THR A 321 27.00 19.18 -3.90
N LEU A 322 27.23 18.31 -4.86
CA LEU A 322 27.23 16.84 -4.68
C LEU A 322 28.61 16.35 -5.12
N GLY A 323 29.45 15.90 -4.18
CA GLY A 323 30.79 15.51 -4.55
C GLY A 323 31.52 14.74 -3.47
N GLY A 324 32.69 14.22 -3.83
CA GLY A 324 33.55 13.47 -2.93
C GLY A 324 34.91 13.17 -3.52
N ALA A 325 35.86 12.91 -2.63
CA ALA A 325 37.21 12.47 -2.99
C ALA A 325 37.27 11.04 -3.55
N GLN A 326 36.15 10.30 -3.39
CA GLN A 326 35.95 8.96 -3.97
C GLN A 326 34.69 8.98 -4.79
N ARG A 327 34.73 8.50 -6.05
CA ARG A 327 33.56 8.45 -6.92
C ARG A 327 32.45 7.53 -6.36
N SER A 328 32.82 6.54 -5.56
CA SER A 328 31.90 5.62 -4.89
C SER A 328 31.13 6.23 -3.72
N LEU A 329 31.54 7.42 -3.24
CA LEU A 329 30.91 8.09 -2.12
C LEU A 329 30.83 9.59 -2.38
N LEU A 330 29.65 10.04 -2.76
CA LEU A 330 29.34 11.46 -2.95
C LEU A 330 28.51 11.97 -1.77
N ARG A 331 28.74 13.20 -1.37
CA ARG A 331 28.09 13.84 -0.24
C ARG A 331 27.55 15.20 -0.62
N THR A 332 26.44 15.56 0.02
CA THR A 332 25.96 16.94 0.06
C THR A 332 25.55 17.30 1.47
N GLU A 333 25.87 18.52 1.89
CA GLU A 333 25.40 19.05 3.19
C GLU A 333 23.91 19.37 3.15
N LYS A 334 23.37 19.66 1.96
CA LYS A 334 21.98 20.03 1.81
C LYS A 334 21.45 19.68 0.42
N ALA A 335 20.48 18.77 0.40
CA ALA A 335 19.57 18.56 -0.72
C ALA A 335 18.20 19.13 -0.34
N GLU A 336 17.61 19.92 -1.21
CA GLU A 336 16.27 20.50 -1.05
C GLU A 336 15.36 19.91 -2.12
N ILE A 337 14.28 19.29 -1.70
CA ILE A 337 13.28 18.69 -2.58
C ILE A 337 11.93 19.32 -2.25
N SER A 338 11.23 19.86 -3.24
CA SER A 338 9.88 20.36 -3.10
C SER A 338 8.96 19.68 -4.08
N VAL A 339 7.83 19.20 -3.62
CA VAL A 339 6.79 18.56 -4.44
C VAL A 339 5.50 19.33 -4.27
N LYS A 340 4.83 19.65 -5.38
CA LYS A 340 3.51 20.28 -5.38
C LYS A 340 2.62 19.52 -6.34
N PHE A 341 1.46 19.14 -5.86
CA PHE A 341 0.36 18.64 -6.70
C PHE A 341 -0.84 19.55 -6.55
N LYS A 342 -1.42 19.95 -7.64
CA LYS A 342 -2.58 20.84 -7.69
C LYS A 342 -3.64 20.27 -8.62
N SER A 343 -4.86 20.20 -8.14
CA SER A 343 -6.04 19.90 -8.94
C SER A 343 -7.22 20.80 -8.53
N PRO A 344 -8.35 20.81 -9.23
CA PRO A 344 -9.51 21.62 -8.84
C PRO A 344 -10.04 21.33 -7.43
N GLU A 345 -9.85 20.10 -6.93
CA GLU A 345 -10.42 19.65 -5.67
C GLU A 345 -9.39 19.58 -4.53
N GLN A 346 -8.11 19.37 -4.86
CA GLN A 346 -7.08 19.11 -3.85
C GLN A 346 -5.73 19.72 -4.20
N ASN A 347 -5.00 20.11 -3.15
CA ASN A 347 -3.63 20.56 -3.25
C ASN A 347 -2.76 19.81 -2.25
N LEU A 348 -1.59 19.39 -2.69
CA LEU A 348 -0.54 18.80 -1.85
C LEU A 348 0.74 19.62 -2.01
N SER A 349 1.39 19.95 -0.93
CA SER A 349 2.75 20.47 -0.96
C SER A 349 3.62 19.75 0.03
N ALA A 350 4.86 19.44 -0.35
CA ALA A 350 5.85 18.83 0.51
C ALA A 350 7.23 19.48 0.26
N GLN A 351 7.97 19.71 1.31
CA GLN A 351 9.34 20.23 1.27
C GLN A 351 10.22 19.36 2.15
N LEU A 352 11.24 18.77 1.56
CA LEU A 352 12.25 17.96 2.23
C LEU A 352 13.59 18.67 2.15
N SER A 353 14.30 18.78 3.27
CA SER A 353 15.67 19.26 3.34
C SER A 353 16.52 18.27 4.11
N THR A 354 17.65 17.82 3.53
CA THR A 354 18.46 16.75 4.12
C THR A 354 19.93 16.86 3.71
N PRO A 355 20.89 16.63 4.60
CA PRO A 355 22.20 16.16 4.18
C PRO A 355 22.08 14.75 3.62
N MET A 356 22.85 14.43 2.58
CA MET A 356 22.75 13.15 1.90
C MET A 356 24.13 12.59 1.55
N GLU A 357 24.30 11.29 1.72
CA GLU A 357 25.41 10.52 1.20
C GLU A 357 24.90 9.56 0.12
N LEU A 358 25.51 9.59 -1.04
CA LEU A 358 25.22 8.69 -2.15
C LEU A 358 26.37 7.69 -2.31
N HIS A 359 26.12 6.44 -1.96
CA HIS A 359 27.07 5.34 -2.08
C HIS A 359 26.89 4.62 -3.42
N HIS A 360 27.98 4.46 -4.16
CA HIS A 360 28.05 3.74 -5.46
C HIS A 360 26.99 4.19 -6.48
N GLY A 361 26.41 5.38 -6.31
CA GLY A 361 25.38 5.93 -7.21
C GLY A 361 23.98 5.35 -7.06
N TYR A 362 23.72 4.47 -6.08
CA TYR A 362 22.40 3.84 -5.90
C TYR A 362 21.83 3.86 -4.49
N LEU A 363 22.70 3.94 -3.47
CA LEU A 363 22.27 3.92 -2.09
C LEU A 363 22.39 5.34 -1.51
N ALA A 364 21.27 6.03 -1.35
CA ALA A 364 21.23 7.34 -0.74
C ALA A 364 20.86 7.25 0.74
N ARG A 365 21.74 7.73 1.62
CA ARG A 365 21.50 7.86 3.06
C ARG A 365 21.13 9.28 3.41
N LEU A 366 20.00 9.45 4.06
CA LEU A 366 19.46 10.71 4.55
C LEU A 366 19.71 10.77 6.06
N ALA A 367 20.84 11.36 6.48
CA ALA A 367 21.27 11.28 7.89
C ALA A 367 20.33 12.02 8.85
N ALA A 368 19.77 13.14 8.41
CA ALA A 368 18.88 13.98 9.22
C ALA A 368 17.98 14.81 8.29
N TYR A 369 16.84 14.29 7.88
CA TYR A 369 15.94 15.07 7.04
C TYR A 369 14.92 15.86 7.86
N LYS A 370 14.46 16.96 7.27
CA LYS A 370 13.31 17.75 7.71
C LYS A 370 12.28 17.77 6.61
N LEU A 371 11.10 17.25 6.90
CA LEU A 371 9.96 17.21 5.98
C LEU A 371 8.85 18.11 6.50
N LYS A 372 8.39 19.03 5.67
CA LYS A 372 7.16 19.80 5.91
C LYS A 372 6.20 19.52 4.78
N GLY A 373 4.95 19.20 5.14
CA GLY A 373 3.91 18.91 4.17
C GLY A 373 2.59 19.58 4.53
N SER A 374 1.80 19.86 3.53
CA SER A 374 0.41 20.26 3.69
C SER A 374 -0.46 19.63 2.62
N TYR A 375 -1.66 19.24 3.01
CA TYR A 375 -2.69 18.71 2.14
C TYR A 375 -3.99 19.47 2.38
N SER A 376 -4.59 19.99 1.31
CA SER A 376 -5.90 20.61 1.37
C SER A 376 -6.85 20.00 0.34
N ASN A 377 -8.11 19.87 0.73
CA ASN A 377 -9.18 19.39 -0.14
C ASN A 377 -10.46 20.21 0.15
N ARG A 378 -11.23 20.54 -0.90
CA ARG A 378 -12.47 21.31 -0.76
C ARG A 378 -13.54 20.63 0.12
N SER A 379 -13.51 19.31 0.19
CA SER A 379 -14.42 18.53 1.05
C SER A 379 -13.99 18.46 2.51
N LEU A 380 -12.76 18.91 2.85
CA LEU A 380 -12.29 18.95 4.24
C LEU A 380 -12.79 20.23 4.92
N PRO A 381 -13.62 20.16 5.97
CA PRO A 381 -14.14 21.34 6.67
C PRO A 381 -13.05 22.22 7.27
N ARG A 382 -11.99 21.61 7.80
CA ARG A 382 -10.80 22.31 8.30
C ARG A 382 -9.98 22.98 7.19
N GLY A 383 -10.12 22.54 5.94
CA GLY A 383 -9.43 23.06 4.77
C GLY A 383 -8.04 22.51 4.56
N GLU A 384 -7.21 22.33 5.59
CA GLU A 384 -5.79 21.91 5.43
C GLU A 384 -5.33 20.98 6.56
N ILE A 385 -4.55 19.96 6.21
CA ILE A 385 -3.80 19.06 7.10
C ILE A 385 -2.32 19.42 6.98
N ARG A 386 -1.61 19.56 8.09
CA ARG A 386 -0.19 19.91 8.14
C ARG A 386 0.65 18.81 8.77
N LEU A 387 1.78 18.52 8.14
CA LEU A 387 2.76 17.55 8.57
C LEU A 387 4.12 18.21 8.75
N ALA A 388 4.79 17.97 9.86
CA ALA A 388 6.18 18.38 10.08
C ALA A 388 6.94 17.24 10.75
N LEU A 389 7.92 16.66 10.05
CA LEU A 389 8.70 15.51 10.50
C LEU A 389 10.19 15.80 10.42
N ASP A 390 10.91 15.36 11.42
CA ASP A 390 12.35 15.20 11.42
C ASP A 390 12.69 13.71 11.48
N GLY A 391 13.71 13.27 10.76
CA GLY A 391 14.03 11.85 10.72
C GLY A 391 15.30 11.51 9.98
N HIS A 392 15.51 10.23 9.79
CA HIS A 392 16.56 9.67 8.96
C HIS A 392 16.00 8.61 8.05
N GLY A 393 16.74 8.24 7.01
CA GLY A 393 16.27 7.24 6.06
C GLY A 393 17.32 6.79 5.08
N GLU A 394 16.95 5.80 4.30
CA GLU A 394 17.79 5.22 3.28
C GLU A 394 16.94 4.90 2.05
N LEU A 395 17.43 5.25 0.88
CA LEU A 395 16.86 4.94 -0.42
C LEU A 395 17.83 4.06 -1.19
N ASP A 396 17.49 2.81 -1.39
CA ASP A 396 18.19 1.87 -2.26
C ASP A 396 17.44 1.75 -3.59
N ILE A 397 17.97 2.42 -4.62
CA ILE A 397 17.38 2.43 -5.97
C ILE A 397 17.49 1.06 -6.61
N ARG A 398 18.56 0.32 -6.34
CA ARG A 398 18.84 -1.00 -6.91
C ARG A 398 17.82 -2.05 -6.45
N ASN A 399 17.55 -2.06 -5.14
CA ASN A 399 16.60 -3.00 -4.54
C ASN A 399 15.18 -2.43 -4.50
N GLU A 400 14.98 -1.21 -5.00
CA GLU A 400 13.71 -0.49 -4.96
C GLU A 400 13.13 -0.39 -3.53
N VAL A 401 13.97 -0.04 -2.56
CA VAL A 401 13.60 0.08 -1.15
C VAL A 401 13.80 1.50 -0.66
N LEU A 402 12.78 2.10 -0.06
CA LEU A 402 12.86 3.34 0.72
C LEU A 402 12.48 3.04 2.16
N SER A 403 13.38 3.33 3.09
CA SER A 403 13.17 3.21 4.53
C SER A 403 13.25 4.57 5.20
N LEU A 404 12.21 4.97 5.92
CA LEU A 404 12.14 6.24 6.64
C LEU A 404 11.75 6.01 8.09
N GLU A 405 12.46 6.62 9.00
CA GLU A 405 12.09 6.72 10.41
C GLU A 405 11.96 8.20 10.79
N SER A 406 10.80 8.58 11.32
CA SER A 406 10.42 9.97 11.50
C SER A 406 9.79 10.22 12.86
N ARG A 407 10.03 11.43 13.37
CA ARG A 407 9.34 11.98 14.53
C ARG A 407 8.90 13.40 14.22
N GLY A 408 7.79 13.83 14.76
CA GLY A 408 7.32 15.18 14.53
C GLY A 408 5.86 15.37 14.88
N HIS A 409 5.15 16.09 14.03
CA HIS A 409 3.77 16.50 14.32
C HIS A 409 2.86 16.36 13.08
N LEU A 410 1.66 15.86 13.31
CA LEU A 410 0.53 15.92 12.40
C LEU A 410 -0.52 16.88 12.99
N ASP A 411 -0.77 18.01 12.34
CA ASP A 411 -1.65 19.09 12.83
C ASP A 411 -1.37 19.58 14.27
N GLY A 412 -0.10 19.50 14.67
CA GLY A 412 0.34 19.88 16.01
C GLY A 412 0.46 18.72 16.99
N GLU A 413 -0.12 17.55 16.68
CA GLU A 413 -0.08 16.37 17.53
C GLU A 413 1.16 15.52 17.27
N THR A 414 1.75 14.97 18.30
CA THR A 414 3.01 14.21 18.22
C THR A 414 2.81 12.91 17.43
N LEU A 415 3.67 12.72 16.42
CA LEU A 415 3.69 11.57 15.52
C LEU A 415 5.07 10.92 15.51
N ASN A 416 5.14 9.62 15.69
CA ASN A 416 6.28 8.78 15.35
C ASN A 416 5.88 7.84 14.22
N SER A 417 6.75 7.68 13.23
CA SER A 417 6.44 6.80 12.10
C SER A 417 7.68 6.07 11.58
N GLN A 418 7.48 4.83 11.16
CA GLN A 418 8.43 4.05 10.38
C GLN A 418 7.71 3.61 9.11
N VAL A 419 8.28 3.95 7.96
CA VAL A 419 7.71 3.65 6.65
C VAL A 419 8.78 2.96 5.81
N ASN A 420 8.49 1.75 5.37
CA ASN A 420 9.26 1.05 4.35
C ASN A 420 8.39 0.91 3.11
N LEU A 421 8.93 1.32 1.99
CA LEU A 421 8.35 1.17 0.66
C LEU A 421 9.24 0.23 -0.14
N GLU A 422 8.68 -0.83 -0.68
CA GLU A 422 9.34 -1.79 -1.55
C GLU A 422 8.63 -1.80 -2.91
N ASN A 423 9.38 -2.02 -4.02
CA ASN A 423 8.91 -2.08 -5.39
C ASN A 423 8.19 -0.79 -5.84
N PHE A 424 8.94 0.09 -6.53
CA PHE A 424 8.44 1.42 -6.93
C PHE A 424 7.40 1.36 -8.07
N VAL A 425 7.39 0.29 -8.85
CA VAL A 425 6.42 0.08 -9.93
C VAL A 425 5.08 -0.40 -9.36
N SER A 426 5.12 -1.27 -8.36
CA SER A 426 3.96 -1.84 -7.67
C SER A 426 4.14 -1.69 -6.16
N PRO A 427 3.97 -0.48 -5.62
CA PRO A 427 4.44 -0.13 -4.28
C PRO A 427 3.79 -0.96 -3.18
N GLN A 428 4.65 -1.49 -2.31
CA GLN A 428 4.26 -2.22 -1.10
C GLN A 428 4.74 -1.44 0.12
N PHE A 429 3.79 -1.02 0.94
CA PHE A 429 4.07 -0.24 2.13
C PHE A 429 4.10 -1.12 3.39
N ARG A 430 5.12 -0.93 4.21
CA ARG A 430 5.15 -1.43 5.59
C ARG A 430 5.21 -0.22 6.50
N VAL A 431 4.17 -0.02 7.32
CA VAL A 431 4.02 1.19 8.11
C VAL A 431 3.85 0.87 9.60
N ASN A 432 4.56 1.60 10.46
CA ASN A 432 4.29 1.65 11.88
C ASN A 432 4.08 3.10 12.26
N ILE A 433 2.90 3.42 12.76
CA ILE A 433 2.48 4.77 13.12
C ILE A 433 2.10 4.78 14.59
N ASP A 434 2.65 5.75 15.33
CA ASP A 434 2.30 6.02 16.71
C ASP A 434 1.98 7.52 16.82
N LEU A 435 0.71 7.83 17.01
CA LEU A 435 0.16 9.16 17.07
C LEU A 435 -0.42 9.42 18.46
N ALA A 436 0.03 10.47 19.13
CA ALA A 436 -0.42 10.77 20.49
C ALA A 436 -1.92 11.07 20.55
N LYS A 437 -2.42 11.87 19.59
CA LYS A 437 -3.82 12.24 19.47
C LYS A 437 -4.23 12.43 18.02
N LEU A 438 -5.46 12.05 17.69
CA LEU A 438 -6.09 12.33 16.40
C LEU A 438 -7.52 12.83 16.63
N ASP A 439 -7.75 14.12 16.45
CA ASP A 439 -9.09 14.67 16.42
C ASP A 439 -9.60 14.72 14.98
N LEU A 440 -10.55 13.84 14.65
CA LEU A 440 -11.18 13.77 13.33
C LEU A 440 -12.34 14.76 13.17
N THR A 441 -12.82 15.39 14.25
CA THR A 441 -13.96 16.32 14.22
C THR A 441 -13.78 17.45 13.20
N PRO A 442 -12.61 18.11 13.11
CA PRO A 442 -12.39 19.18 12.13
C PRO A 442 -12.40 18.72 10.67
N TYR A 443 -12.27 17.41 10.40
CA TYR A 443 -12.22 16.84 9.07
C TYR A 443 -13.56 16.27 8.60
N LEU A 444 -14.52 16.17 9.51
CA LEU A 444 -15.86 15.69 9.19
C LEU A 444 -16.78 16.84 8.77
N PRO A 445 -17.75 16.61 7.87
CA PRO A 445 -18.74 17.60 7.52
C PRO A 445 -19.48 18.10 8.77
N VAL A 446 -19.55 19.42 8.94
CA VAL A 446 -20.31 20.03 10.05
C VAL A 446 -21.78 19.70 9.84
N VAL A 447 -22.37 18.92 10.74
CA VAL A 447 -23.82 18.76 10.81
C VAL A 447 -24.38 20.08 11.30
N LYS A 448 -25.10 20.83 10.45
CA LYS A 448 -25.74 22.10 10.86
C LYS A 448 -26.64 21.81 12.07
N ALA A 449 -26.47 22.60 13.12
CA ALA A 449 -27.35 22.52 14.30
C ALA A 449 -28.84 22.59 13.86
N GLY A 450 -29.60 21.53 14.11
CA GLY A 450 -30.97 21.38 13.63
C GLY A 450 -31.17 20.49 12.40
N ALA A 451 -30.12 20.08 11.69
CA ALA A 451 -30.22 19.03 10.69
C ALA A 451 -30.19 17.65 11.38
N LYS A 452 -31.35 17.02 11.48
CA LYS A 452 -31.55 15.73 12.19
C LYS A 452 -30.85 14.54 11.56
N THR A 453 -30.05 14.72 10.50
CA THR A 453 -29.44 13.57 9.80
C THR A 453 -28.08 13.91 9.17
N VAL A 454 -27.06 13.12 9.51
CA VAL A 454 -25.89 12.89 8.66
C VAL A 454 -26.40 12.57 7.25
N ASN A 455 -25.77 13.08 6.22
CA ASN A 455 -26.16 12.75 4.83
C ASN A 455 -25.87 11.27 4.54
N HIS A 456 -26.79 10.40 4.95
CA HIS A 456 -26.66 8.94 4.83
C HIS A 456 -26.70 8.46 3.37
N THR A 457 -27.07 9.33 2.43
CA THR A 457 -27.22 9.03 1.00
C THR A 457 -25.94 9.29 0.20
N ALA A 458 -24.93 9.97 0.79
CA ALA A 458 -23.66 10.21 0.11
C ALA A 458 -22.91 8.89 -0.17
N PRO A 459 -22.33 8.70 -1.35
CA PRO A 459 -21.49 7.56 -1.64
C PRO A 459 -20.28 7.50 -0.69
N LEU A 460 -19.88 6.28 -0.31
CA LEU A 460 -18.63 6.03 0.40
C LEU A 460 -17.48 6.18 -0.58
N ASP A 461 -16.63 7.17 -0.37
CA ASP A 461 -15.45 7.41 -1.21
C ASP A 461 -14.30 6.50 -0.78
N LEU A 462 -14.09 5.42 -1.53
CA LEU A 462 -13.07 4.41 -1.29
C LEU A 462 -12.01 4.34 -2.40
N TRP A 463 -11.87 5.40 -3.23
CA TRP A 463 -10.90 5.42 -4.34
C TRP A 463 -9.46 5.18 -3.86
N TRP A 464 -9.11 5.68 -2.68
CA TRP A 464 -7.80 5.54 -2.07
C TRP A 464 -7.41 4.10 -1.74
N LEU A 465 -8.40 3.20 -1.63
CA LEU A 465 -8.19 1.77 -1.40
C LEU A 465 -7.78 1.03 -2.67
N GLN A 466 -8.06 1.62 -3.84
CA GLN A 466 -7.66 1.04 -5.12
C GLN A 466 -6.14 1.02 -5.20
N ASN A 467 -5.57 -0.18 -5.46
CA ASN A 467 -4.12 -0.40 -5.57
C ASN A 467 -3.32 -0.19 -4.27
N LEU A 468 -3.97 0.03 -3.12
CA LEU A 468 -3.27 0.09 -1.85
C LEU A 468 -2.76 -1.31 -1.46
N ASN A 469 -1.43 -1.43 -1.33
CA ASN A 469 -0.77 -2.61 -0.81
C ASN A 469 0.05 -2.19 0.42
N ALA A 470 -0.51 -2.43 1.61
CA ALA A 470 0.09 -1.97 2.85
C ALA A 470 -0.12 -2.98 3.98
N ILE A 471 0.91 -3.15 4.80
CA ILE A 471 0.84 -3.89 6.06
C ILE A 471 1.46 -3.04 7.17
N GLY A 472 0.98 -3.18 8.40
CA GLY A 472 1.61 -2.47 9.50
C GLY A 472 0.79 -2.39 10.76
N SER A 473 1.21 -1.49 11.65
CA SER A 473 0.54 -1.21 12.91
C SER A 473 0.29 0.29 13.05
N ILE A 474 -0.87 0.64 13.60
CA ILE A 474 -1.23 2.01 13.93
C ILE A 474 -1.62 2.03 15.40
N LYS A 475 -1.01 2.94 16.15
CA LYS A 475 -1.36 3.25 17.53
C LYS A 475 -1.77 4.70 17.62
N ILE A 476 -2.87 4.98 18.31
CA ILE A 476 -3.36 6.34 18.57
C ILE A 476 -3.71 6.40 20.05
N GLY A 477 -3.05 7.30 20.79
CA GLY A 477 -3.29 7.46 22.21
C GLY A 477 -4.71 7.93 22.50
N GLU A 478 -5.17 8.97 21.82
CA GLU A 478 -6.55 9.51 21.93
C GLU A 478 -7.11 9.76 20.52
N LEU A 479 -8.18 9.08 20.14
CA LEU A 479 -8.94 9.32 18.91
C LEU A 479 -10.27 9.99 19.27
N VAL A 480 -10.49 11.19 18.73
CA VAL A 480 -11.73 11.95 18.88
C VAL A 480 -12.50 11.93 17.56
N LEU A 481 -13.75 11.48 17.62
CA LEU A 481 -14.68 11.42 16.49
C LEU A 481 -16.00 12.08 16.90
N GLN A 482 -16.14 13.38 16.68
CA GLN A 482 -17.25 14.18 17.19
C GLN A 482 -17.33 14.08 18.73
N ASN A 483 -18.35 13.41 19.26
CA ASN A 483 -18.54 13.20 20.69
C ASN A 483 -17.97 11.86 21.20
N LEU A 484 -17.42 11.04 20.30
CA LEU A 484 -16.87 9.74 20.65
C LEU A 484 -15.37 9.88 20.98
N TYR A 485 -14.99 9.47 22.17
CA TYR A 485 -13.62 9.43 22.66
C TYR A 485 -13.15 7.98 22.78
N ILE A 486 -12.06 7.67 22.09
CA ILE A 486 -11.46 6.34 22.03
C ILE A 486 -10.01 6.48 22.46
N ASP A 487 -9.63 5.80 23.53
CA ASP A 487 -8.29 5.81 24.09
C ASP A 487 -7.53 4.54 23.71
N ASP A 488 -6.21 4.65 23.62
CA ASP A 488 -5.28 3.54 23.38
C ASP A 488 -5.66 2.66 22.18
N LEU A 489 -6.12 3.29 21.10
CA LEU A 489 -6.43 2.57 19.86
C LEU A 489 -5.16 1.94 19.30
N SER A 490 -5.19 0.63 19.15
CA SER A 490 -4.13 -0.15 18.54
C SER A 490 -4.71 -1.12 17.51
N LEU A 491 -4.17 -1.08 16.29
CA LEU A 491 -4.63 -1.96 15.23
C LEU A 491 -3.45 -2.43 14.35
N LYS A 492 -3.59 -3.63 13.81
CA LYS A 492 -2.78 -4.09 12.68
C LYS A 492 -3.58 -3.99 11.41
N LEU A 493 -2.95 -3.43 10.39
CA LEU A 493 -3.51 -3.17 9.07
C LEU A 493 -2.93 -4.16 8.07
N ILE A 494 -3.80 -4.77 7.27
CA ILE A 494 -3.46 -5.49 6.04
C ILE A 494 -4.37 -4.96 4.95
N ALA A 495 -3.79 -4.28 3.96
CA ALA A 495 -4.48 -3.76 2.79
C ALA A 495 -3.90 -4.39 1.53
N ARG A 496 -4.70 -5.14 0.78
CA ARG A 496 -4.29 -5.78 -0.48
C ARG A 496 -5.52 -6.04 -1.36
N ASN A 497 -5.37 -5.90 -2.67
CA ASN A 497 -6.41 -6.26 -3.64
C ASN A 497 -7.78 -5.60 -3.34
N ASN A 498 -7.78 -4.31 -3.06
CA ASN A 498 -8.97 -3.52 -2.70
C ASN A 498 -9.66 -3.99 -1.41
N ARG A 499 -8.97 -4.70 -0.54
CA ARG A 499 -9.47 -5.19 0.73
C ARG A 499 -8.61 -4.69 1.87
N ILE A 500 -9.24 -4.21 2.94
CA ILE A 500 -8.59 -3.86 4.21
C ILE A 500 -9.09 -4.80 5.29
N VAL A 501 -8.15 -5.31 6.09
CA VAL A 501 -8.39 -6.06 7.32
C VAL A 501 -7.66 -5.37 8.46
N LEU A 502 -8.37 -5.06 9.51
CA LEU A 502 -7.84 -4.56 10.78
C LEU A 502 -7.95 -5.70 11.80
N ASP A 503 -6.85 -6.36 12.11
CA ASP A 503 -6.83 -7.55 12.98
C ASP A 503 -5.44 -7.77 13.61
N PRO A 504 -5.28 -7.69 14.95
CA PRO A 504 -6.31 -7.27 15.91
C PRO A 504 -6.60 -5.76 15.88
N LEU A 505 -7.80 -5.41 16.31
CA LEU A 505 -8.23 -4.06 16.60
C LEU A 505 -8.58 -4.00 18.10
N SER A 506 -7.92 -3.15 18.86
CA SER A 506 -8.16 -2.97 20.30
C SER A 506 -8.18 -1.50 20.68
N ALA A 507 -9.01 -1.16 21.65
CA ALA A 507 -9.11 0.20 22.19
C ALA A 507 -9.70 0.21 23.61
N THR A 508 -9.54 1.31 24.32
CA THR A 508 -10.26 1.63 25.53
C THR A 508 -11.38 2.62 25.19
N LEU A 509 -12.60 2.36 25.64
CA LEU A 509 -13.77 3.12 25.27
C LEU A 509 -14.75 3.13 26.44
N TYR A 510 -15.14 4.34 26.90
CA TYR A 510 -16.09 4.50 28.02
C TYR A 510 -15.77 3.60 29.23
N GLU A 511 -14.56 3.65 29.71
CA GLU A 511 -14.01 2.84 30.81
C GLU A 511 -14.01 1.32 30.59
N GLY A 512 -14.40 0.86 29.41
CA GLY A 512 -14.38 -0.52 28.97
C GLY A 512 -13.30 -0.80 27.93
N ARG A 513 -13.18 -2.04 27.51
CA ARG A 513 -12.25 -2.49 26.49
C ARG A 513 -12.98 -2.99 25.26
N LEU A 514 -12.47 -2.60 24.08
CA LEU A 514 -12.90 -3.09 22.78
C LEU A 514 -11.78 -3.96 22.19
N ASN A 515 -12.13 -5.16 21.72
CA ASN A 515 -11.22 -6.05 21.02
C ASN A 515 -11.97 -6.75 19.89
N GLY A 516 -11.30 -6.91 18.75
CA GLY A 516 -11.88 -7.64 17.64
C GLY A 516 -11.20 -7.36 16.33
N ARG A 517 -11.95 -7.42 15.26
CA ARG A 517 -11.50 -7.16 13.88
C ARG A 517 -12.53 -6.41 13.08
N ALA A 518 -12.07 -5.72 12.04
CA ALA A 518 -12.91 -5.09 11.05
C ALA A 518 -12.39 -5.37 9.64
N GLU A 519 -13.28 -5.45 8.67
CA GLU A 519 -12.94 -5.75 7.28
C GLU A 519 -13.77 -4.89 6.33
N ILE A 520 -13.11 -4.35 5.30
CA ILE A 520 -13.72 -3.68 4.15
C ILE A 520 -13.20 -4.37 2.88
N ASP A 521 -14.10 -4.88 2.05
CA ASP A 521 -13.77 -5.54 0.79
C ASP A 521 -14.43 -4.80 -0.36
N ALA A 522 -13.70 -3.87 -0.96
CA ALA A 522 -14.13 -3.08 -2.12
C ALA A 522 -13.87 -3.79 -3.46
N SER A 523 -13.33 -5.01 -3.46
CA SER A 523 -13.29 -5.86 -4.66
C SER A 523 -14.69 -6.36 -5.02
N LYS A 524 -15.60 -6.41 -4.05
CA LYS A 524 -17.01 -6.77 -4.23
C LYS A 524 -17.84 -5.56 -4.61
N LYS A 525 -18.87 -5.76 -5.41
CA LYS A 525 -19.86 -4.73 -5.80
C LYS A 525 -21.26 -5.26 -5.54
N PRO A 526 -22.02 -4.68 -4.58
CA PRO A 526 -21.62 -3.57 -3.67
C PRO A 526 -20.53 -3.97 -2.67
N VAL A 527 -19.85 -2.96 -2.09
CA VAL A 527 -18.77 -3.14 -1.14
C VAL A 527 -19.24 -3.92 0.08
N TYR A 528 -18.42 -4.87 0.55
CA TYR A 528 -18.70 -5.69 1.71
C TYR A 528 -17.96 -5.15 2.94
N PHE A 529 -18.66 -5.10 4.07
CA PHE A 529 -18.16 -4.71 5.38
C PHE A 529 -18.42 -5.81 6.39
N ARG A 530 -17.49 -6.07 7.29
CA ARG A 530 -17.66 -6.97 8.43
C ARG A 530 -17.03 -6.37 9.67
N LEU A 531 -17.74 -6.50 10.80
CA LEU A 531 -17.33 -6.04 12.10
C LEU A 531 -17.54 -7.17 13.11
N GLU A 532 -16.45 -7.65 13.71
CA GLU A 532 -16.46 -8.62 14.79
C GLU A 532 -15.81 -7.95 16.01
N GLN A 533 -16.60 -7.61 17.03
CA GLN A 533 -16.12 -6.86 18.18
C GLN A 533 -16.62 -7.46 19.49
N THR A 534 -15.77 -7.49 20.49
CA THR A 534 -16.09 -7.77 21.86
C THR A 534 -15.79 -6.55 22.71
N LEU A 535 -16.83 -5.99 23.33
CA LEU A 535 -16.75 -4.86 24.26
C LEU A 535 -16.98 -5.41 25.65
N THR A 536 -16.07 -5.12 26.58
CA THR A 536 -16.14 -5.64 27.94
C THR A 536 -16.13 -4.51 28.97
N ASN A 537 -17.00 -4.63 29.98
CA ASN A 537 -17.10 -3.71 31.12
C ASN A 537 -17.34 -2.24 30.72
N MET A 538 -18.07 -1.99 29.66
CA MET A 538 -18.31 -0.64 29.14
C MET A 538 -19.40 0.10 29.87
N ASN A 539 -19.25 1.39 30.11
CA ASN A 539 -20.30 2.26 30.61
C ASN A 539 -21.34 2.53 29.51
N ILE A 540 -22.45 1.81 29.55
CA ILE A 540 -23.47 1.87 28.49
C ILE A 540 -24.17 3.24 28.41
N ASN A 541 -24.30 3.95 29.50
CA ASN A 541 -24.97 5.25 29.53
C ASN A 541 -24.23 6.28 28.70
N THR A 542 -22.93 6.40 28.90
CA THR A 542 -22.08 7.35 28.17
C THR A 542 -22.04 7.00 26.68
N LEU A 543 -21.89 5.72 26.36
CA LEU A 543 -21.93 5.27 24.96
C LEU A 543 -23.23 5.65 24.25
N LEU A 544 -24.37 5.35 24.87
CA LEU A 544 -25.69 5.62 24.27
C LEU A 544 -26.00 7.12 24.20
N THR A 545 -25.52 7.91 25.16
CA THR A 545 -25.64 9.36 25.12
C THR A 545 -24.90 9.95 23.92
N ASP A 546 -23.67 9.51 23.69
CA ASP A 546 -22.81 10.07 22.62
C ASP A 546 -23.21 9.57 21.22
N VAL A 547 -23.67 8.31 21.12
CA VAL A 547 -23.98 7.69 19.81
C VAL A 547 -25.44 7.86 19.41
N LEU A 548 -26.40 7.81 20.37
CA LEU A 548 -27.85 7.81 20.10
C LEU A 548 -28.60 8.97 20.75
N ASP A 549 -27.90 9.90 21.40
CA ASP A 549 -28.51 11.02 22.18
C ASP A 549 -29.57 10.53 23.19
N THR A 550 -29.27 9.40 23.84
CA THR A 550 -30.19 8.81 24.82
C THR A 550 -29.45 8.32 26.07
N SER A 551 -29.93 8.68 27.24
CA SER A 551 -29.40 8.25 28.54
C SER A 551 -30.33 7.24 29.26
N ARG A 552 -31.07 6.43 28.49
CA ARG A 552 -32.10 5.55 29.05
C ARG A 552 -31.58 4.31 29.75
N PHE A 553 -30.36 3.90 29.48
CA PHE A 553 -29.73 2.72 30.10
C PHE A 553 -28.54 3.12 30.94
N GLU A 554 -28.44 2.57 32.11
CA GLU A 554 -27.29 2.67 33.01
C GLU A 554 -26.74 1.28 33.31
N GLY A 555 -25.44 1.20 33.61
CA GLY A 555 -24.77 -0.02 34.01
C GLY A 555 -23.53 -0.32 33.24
N ARG A 556 -22.87 -1.41 33.60
CA ARG A 556 -21.71 -1.96 32.89
C ARG A 556 -22.16 -3.01 31.88
N SER A 557 -21.67 -2.91 30.64
CA SER A 557 -22.10 -3.80 29.56
C SER A 557 -20.94 -4.63 28.99
N ASP A 558 -21.27 -5.87 28.70
CA ASP A 558 -20.47 -6.73 27.82
C ASP A 558 -21.28 -6.95 26.55
N ILE A 559 -20.68 -6.60 25.39
CA ILE A 559 -21.36 -6.69 24.08
C ILE A 559 -20.47 -7.46 23.12
N ASN A 560 -21.03 -8.50 22.46
CA ASN A 560 -20.40 -9.19 21.35
C ASN A 560 -21.16 -8.83 20.08
N ILE A 561 -20.45 -8.36 19.07
CA ILE A 561 -20.96 -7.95 17.76
C ILE A 561 -20.30 -8.81 16.68
N ASP A 562 -21.10 -9.46 15.86
CA ASP A 562 -20.67 -10.12 14.61
C ASP A 562 -21.68 -9.73 13.55
N VAL A 563 -21.37 -8.68 12.80
CA VAL A 563 -22.26 -8.06 11.82
C VAL A 563 -21.53 -7.86 10.50
N ALA A 564 -22.23 -8.18 9.42
CA ALA A 564 -21.79 -7.88 8.07
C ALA A 564 -22.85 -7.07 7.33
N ALA A 565 -22.42 -6.23 6.39
CA ALA A 565 -23.30 -5.42 5.56
C ALA A 565 -22.71 -5.24 4.16
N VAL A 566 -23.53 -4.95 3.17
CA VAL A 566 -23.11 -4.62 1.81
C VAL A 566 -23.74 -3.32 1.36
N GLY A 567 -22.96 -2.47 0.72
CA GLY A 567 -23.48 -1.18 0.24
C GLY A 567 -22.39 -0.21 -0.19
N ASN A 568 -22.81 0.82 -0.93
CA ASN A 568 -21.95 1.91 -1.36
C ASN A 568 -22.30 3.22 -0.63
N LYS A 569 -23.30 3.21 0.25
CA LYS A 569 -23.79 4.33 1.07
C LYS A 569 -24.10 3.83 2.48
N LEU A 570 -24.09 4.73 3.46
CA LEU A 570 -24.40 4.37 4.84
C LEU A 570 -25.81 3.80 5.00
N ASP A 571 -26.79 4.33 4.27
CA ASP A 571 -28.16 3.80 4.23
C ASP A 571 -28.24 2.36 3.71
N ASP A 572 -27.44 2.02 2.71
CA ASP A 572 -27.36 0.65 2.21
C ASP A 572 -26.87 -0.28 3.31
N LEU A 573 -25.80 0.11 4.03
CA LEU A 573 -25.26 -0.69 5.13
C LEU A 573 -26.30 -0.94 6.22
N ARG A 574 -27.08 0.08 6.58
CA ARG A 574 -28.15 -0.05 7.58
C ARG A 574 -29.24 -1.04 7.14
N ARG A 575 -29.61 -1.03 5.84
CA ARG A 575 -30.66 -1.87 5.28
C ARG A 575 -30.22 -3.29 5.00
N THR A 576 -28.94 -3.49 4.78
CA THR A 576 -28.38 -4.81 4.43
C THR A 576 -27.74 -5.53 5.60
N ALA A 577 -27.58 -4.83 6.75
CA ALA A 577 -26.93 -5.38 7.92
C ALA A 577 -27.52 -6.71 8.34
N GLY A 578 -26.66 -7.70 8.55
CA GLY A 578 -26.99 -9.05 8.99
C GLY A 578 -25.99 -9.59 9.97
N GLY A 579 -26.39 -10.43 10.90
CA GLY A 579 -25.51 -11.01 11.90
C GLY A 579 -26.12 -11.13 13.29
N ASN A 580 -25.27 -11.12 14.32
CA ASN A 580 -25.69 -11.33 15.71
C ASN A 580 -25.07 -10.27 16.63
N ILE A 581 -25.86 -9.78 17.58
CA ILE A 581 -25.40 -8.93 18.68
C ILE A 581 -25.85 -9.56 19.98
N ARG A 582 -24.93 -9.85 20.88
CA ARG A 582 -25.23 -10.37 22.22
C ARG A 582 -24.82 -9.31 23.24
N MET A 583 -25.75 -8.97 24.11
CA MET A 583 -25.56 -7.92 25.11
C MET A 583 -25.87 -8.46 26.51
N ARG A 584 -25.01 -8.11 27.47
CA ARG A 584 -25.22 -8.32 28.90
C ARG A 584 -24.92 -7.02 29.62
N LEU A 585 -25.86 -6.53 30.39
CA LEU A 585 -25.67 -5.40 31.30
C LEU A 585 -25.71 -5.92 32.74
N ASN A 586 -24.80 -5.43 33.58
CA ASN A 586 -24.70 -5.79 34.97
C ASN A 586 -24.92 -4.53 35.85
N GLN A 587 -25.68 -4.67 36.94
CA GLN A 587 -25.92 -3.61 37.96
C GLN A 587 -26.32 -2.27 37.33
N GLY A 588 -27.48 -2.21 36.71
CA GLY A 588 -27.91 -1.05 35.94
C GLY A 588 -29.34 -0.59 36.26
N ALA A 589 -29.80 0.36 35.46
CA ALA A 589 -31.16 0.82 35.49
C ALA A 589 -31.69 1.19 34.09
N ILE A 590 -32.98 1.08 33.91
CA ILE A 590 -33.73 1.65 32.78
C ILE A 590 -34.38 2.94 33.26
N ARG A 591 -34.02 4.07 32.71
CA ARG A 591 -34.61 5.39 33.00
C ARG A 591 -35.88 5.64 32.19
N GLY A 592 -36.76 6.48 32.74
CA GLY A 592 -37.98 6.91 32.09
C GLY A 592 -39.18 5.96 32.31
N ILE A 593 -38.99 4.86 33.08
CA ILE A 593 -40.04 3.94 33.44
C ILE A 593 -39.76 3.33 34.82
N ASP A 594 -40.76 3.35 35.70
CA ASP A 594 -40.75 2.67 36.99
C ASP A 594 -41.67 1.45 36.91
N ILE A 595 -41.14 0.30 36.51
CA ILE A 595 -41.91 -0.92 36.38
C ILE A 595 -42.36 -1.48 37.70
N PRO A 596 -41.60 -1.41 38.82
CA PRO A 596 -42.10 -1.67 40.17
C PRO A 596 -43.35 -0.89 40.52
N ALA A 597 -43.37 0.44 40.29
CA ALA A 597 -44.52 1.27 40.53
C ALA A 597 -45.73 0.91 39.65
N LEU A 598 -45.49 0.56 38.38
CA LEU A 598 -46.55 0.10 37.47
C LEU A 598 -47.20 -1.19 37.99
N LEU A 599 -46.42 -2.15 38.51
CA LEU A 599 -46.95 -3.37 39.10
C LEU A 599 -47.65 -3.14 40.45
N HIS A 600 -47.14 -2.20 41.25
CA HIS A 600 -47.80 -1.84 42.49
C HIS A 600 -49.16 -1.17 42.22
N THR A 601 -49.24 -0.27 41.25
CA THR A 601 -50.49 0.34 40.76
C THR A 601 -51.45 -0.73 40.24
N ALA A 602 -50.93 -1.69 39.43
CA ALA A 602 -51.73 -2.81 38.98
C ALA A 602 -52.29 -3.65 40.12
N SER A 603 -51.49 -3.91 41.16
CA SER A 603 -51.93 -4.64 42.36
C SER A 603 -53.06 -3.89 43.16
N GLN A 604 -52.97 -2.58 43.17
CA GLN A 604 -54.04 -1.75 43.82
C GLN A 604 -55.30 -1.64 42.96
N GLN A 605 -55.17 -1.45 41.66
CA GLN A 605 -56.29 -1.39 40.69
C GLN A 605 -57.07 -2.70 40.62
N ILE A 606 -56.43 -3.83 40.85
CA ILE A 606 -57.10 -5.12 41.01
C ILE A 606 -58.12 -5.07 42.14
N LYS A 607 -57.85 -4.32 43.24
CA LYS A 607 -58.74 -4.15 44.33
C LYS A 607 -59.91 -3.17 44.04
N LEU A 608 -59.73 -2.28 43.05
CA LEU A 608 -60.71 -1.17 42.79
C LEU A 608 -61.53 -1.35 41.49
N MET A 609 -61.22 -2.32 40.63
CA MET A 609 -61.94 -2.72 39.37
C MET A 609 -62.23 -1.60 38.35
N ASN A 610 -61.48 -0.50 38.31
CA ASN A 610 -61.63 0.53 37.29
C ASN A 610 -60.38 0.71 36.54
N GLY A 611 -60.32 0.22 35.26
CA GLY A 611 -59.16 0.27 34.39
C GLY A 611 -59.04 1.61 33.66
N ASP A 612 -58.02 2.39 33.98
CA ASP A 612 -57.61 3.53 33.18
C ASP A 612 -56.21 3.24 32.61
N ASN A 613 -56.08 3.29 31.24
CA ASN A 613 -54.86 3.02 30.51
C ASN A 613 -54.04 4.31 30.33
N THR A 614 -53.65 4.98 31.40
CA THR A 614 -52.86 6.21 31.32
C THR A 614 -51.38 5.88 31.14
N PRO A 615 -50.68 6.43 30.14
CA PRO A 615 -49.21 6.31 30.03
C PRO A 615 -48.58 7.14 31.15
N ILE A 616 -47.84 6.48 32.03
CA ILE A 616 -47.08 7.15 33.09
C ILE A 616 -45.66 7.38 32.53
N SER A 617 -45.46 8.55 31.93
CA SER A 617 -44.12 9.01 31.54
C SER A 617 -43.64 10.00 32.62
N ASN A 618 -42.71 9.57 33.46
CA ASN A 618 -41.96 10.44 34.36
C ASN A 618 -40.47 10.33 34.01
N LYS A 619 -39.83 11.46 33.69
CA LYS A 619 -38.40 11.49 33.31
C LYS A 619 -37.49 10.99 34.44
N ASP A 620 -37.92 11.09 35.68
CA ASP A 620 -37.18 10.64 36.85
C ASP A 620 -37.50 9.19 37.26
N ALA A 621 -38.45 8.55 36.56
CA ALA A 621 -38.81 7.15 36.78
C ALA A 621 -37.63 6.23 36.44
N ARG A 622 -37.37 5.23 37.27
CA ARG A 622 -36.21 4.36 37.15
C ARG A 622 -36.51 2.92 37.55
N THR A 623 -36.19 1.98 36.70
CA THR A 623 -36.24 0.54 37.02
C THR A 623 -34.84 0.01 37.21
N GLN A 624 -34.42 -0.30 38.41
CA GLN A 624 -33.12 -0.89 38.72
C GLN A 624 -33.13 -2.40 38.41
N PHE A 625 -32.02 -2.91 37.91
CA PHE A 625 -31.83 -4.36 37.66
C PHE A 625 -30.42 -4.82 38.06
N SER A 626 -30.29 -6.09 38.43
CA SER A 626 -29.00 -6.75 38.70
C SER A 626 -28.33 -7.28 37.44
N ALA A 627 -29.12 -7.77 36.49
CA ALA A 627 -28.64 -8.26 35.20
C ALA A 627 -29.72 -8.08 34.11
N LEU A 628 -29.27 -7.72 32.92
CA LEU A 628 -30.04 -7.72 31.67
C LEU A 628 -29.28 -8.48 30.62
N GLN A 629 -29.92 -9.38 29.91
CA GLN A 629 -29.34 -10.17 28.83
C GLN A 629 -30.29 -10.16 27.64
N ALA A 630 -29.72 -10.01 26.41
CA ALA A 630 -30.46 -10.05 25.17
C ALA A 630 -29.56 -10.47 24.02
N THR A 631 -30.07 -11.30 23.10
CA THR A 631 -29.43 -11.66 21.85
C THR A 631 -30.27 -11.15 20.69
N TRP A 632 -29.66 -10.34 19.83
CA TRP A 632 -30.30 -9.78 18.67
C TRP A 632 -29.82 -10.49 17.43
N GLN A 633 -30.73 -10.92 16.58
CA GLN A 633 -30.47 -11.45 15.27
C GLN A 633 -30.79 -10.39 14.23
N LEU A 634 -29.78 -9.91 13.50
CA LEU A 634 -29.92 -8.96 12.41
C LEU A 634 -30.20 -9.70 11.10
N LYS A 635 -31.25 -9.29 10.36
CA LYS A 635 -31.54 -9.73 9.00
C LYS A 635 -32.06 -8.55 8.19
N HIS A 636 -31.37 -8.20 7.09
CA HIS A 636 -31.76 -7.08 6.23
C HIS A 636 -32.06 -5.78 7.00
N GLY A 637 -31.19 -5.42 7.96
CA GLY A 637 -31.33 -4.21 8.76
C GLY A 637 -32.37 -4.27 9.85
N VAL A 638 -33.06 -5.38 10.05
CA VAL A 638 -34.00 -5.58 11.14
C VAL A 638 -33.37 -6.47 12.21
N ALA A 639 -33.19 -5.93 13.39
CA ALA A 639 -32.70 -6.64 14.57
C ALA A 639 -33.90 -7.22 15.33
N SER A 640 -34.04 -8.52 15.37
CA SER A 640 -35.07 -9.24 16.11
C SER A 640 -34.49 -9.87 17.39
N ASN A 641 -35.25 -9.84 18.45
CA ASN A 641 -34.91 -10.42 19.76
C ASN A 641 -36.13 -11.13 20.33
N ASN A 642 -35.95 -12.26 21.01
CA ASN A 642 -37.01 -13.00 21.70
C ASN A 642 -36.56 -13.60 23.05
N ASP A 643 -35.34 -13.28 23.48
CA ASP A 643 -34.71 -13.84 24.67
C ASP A 643 -34.34 -12.80 25.74
N LEU A 644 -34.92 -11.57 25.66
CA LEU A 644 -34.69 -10.60 26.69
C LEU A 644 -35.02 -11.16 28.06
N ASN A 645 -34.05 -11.06 28.98
CA ASN A 645 -34.22 -11.48 30.37
C ASN A 645 -33.59 -10.43 31.28
N VAL A 646 -34.39 -9.82 32.14
CA VAL A 646 -33.96 -8.82 33.11
C VAL A 646 -34.30 -9.30 34.50
N SER A 647 -33.29 -9.34 35.36
CA SER A 647 -33.45 -9.64 36.80
C SER A 647 -33.40 -8.35 37.59
N ALA A 648 -34.52 -7.93 38.16
CA ALA A 648 -34.69 -6.65 38.83
C ALA A 648 -35.18 -6.81 40.28
N GLY A 649 -34.46 -7.60 41.08
CA GLY A 649 -34.79 -7.82 42.49
C GLY A 649 -36.16 -8.50 42.68
N ILE A 650 -37.16 -7.65 42.90
CA ILE A 650 -38.56 -8.07 43.07
C ILE A 650 -39.28 -8.44 41.79
N LEU A 651 -38.62 -8.22 40.61
CA LEU A 651 -39.22 -8.41 39.30
C LEU A 651 -38.32 -9.29 38.40
N LYS A 652 -39.00 -9.97 37.49
CA LYS A 652 -38.42 -10.57 36.31
C LYS A 652 -39.08 -9.99 35.07
N LEU A 653 -38.29 -9.45 34.15
CA LEU A 653 -38.77 -8.97 32.86
C LEU A 653 -38.28 -9.94 31.76
N THR A 654 -39.19 -10.32 30.91
CA THR A 654 -38.87 -11.06 29.70
C THR A 654 -39.51 -10.35 28.52
N GLY A 655 -38.93 -10.51 27.33
CA GLY A 655 -39.48 -9.81 26.18
C GLY A 655 -38.87 -10.19 24.88
N GLY A 656 -39.38 -9.59 23.83
CA GLY A 656 -38.89 -9.70 22.47
C GLY A 656 -39.55 -8.67 21.57
N GLY A 657 -38.96 -8.46 20.44
CA GLY A 657 -39.43 -7.49 19.46
C GLY A 657 -38.41 -7.22 18.39
N GLU A 658 -38.62 -6.14 17.66
CA GLU A 658 -37.82 -5.77 16.51
C GLU A 658 -37.38 -4.32 16.57
N VAL A 659 -36.17 -4.08 16.08
CA VAL A 659 -35.60 -2.75 15.87
C VAL A 659 -35.19 -2.66 14.42
N ASN A 660 -35.76 -1.78 13.64
CA ASN A 660 -35.46 -1.57 12.24
C ASN A 660 -34.43 -0.43 12.12
N LEU A 661 -33.17 -0.79 11.77
CA LEU A 661 -32.07 0.17 11.62
C LEU A 661 -32.23 1.06 10.38
N GLY A 662 -32.98 0.60 9.37
CA GLY A 662 -33.18 1.33 8.11
C GLY A 662 -34.09 2.55 8.27
N ASN A 663 -35.15 2.43 9.08
CA ASN A 663 -36.14 3.51 9.34
C ASN A 663 -36.10 4.04 10.75
N GLY A 664 -35.27 3.51 11.65
CA GLY A 664 -35.13 3.96 13.02
C GLY A 664 -36.34 3.66 13.93
N GLN A 665 -37.17 2.66 13.60
CA GLN A 665 -38.36 2.30 14.36
C GLN A 665 -38.12 1.10 15.27
N ILE A 666 -38.80 1.12 16.43
CA ILE A 666 -38.83 0.01 17.40
C ILE A 666 -40.27 -0.47 17.61
N ASP A 667 -40.46 -1.78 17.61
CA ASP A 667 -41.69 -2.47 18.11
C ASP A 667 -41.25 -3.60 19.04
N TYR A 668 -41.43 -3.37 20.35
CA TYR A 668 -40.87 -4.26 21.36
C TYR A 668 -41.91 -4.53 22.46
N LYS A 669 -42.07 -5.78 22.86
CA LYS A 669 -43.01 -6.21 23.87
C LYS A 669 -42.27 -6.87 25.03
N MET A 670 -42.48 -6.33 26.24
CA MET A 670 -41.97 -6.90 27.49
C MET A 670 -43.09 -7.44 28.33
N LYS A 671 -42.82 -8.44 29.16
CA LYS A 671 -43.69 -8.97 30.20
C LYS A 671 -42.99 -8.81 31.53
N ALA A 672 -43.59 -8.03 32.40
CA ALA A 672 -43.15 -7.85 33.80
C ALA A 672 -43.89 -8.83 34.69
N SER A 673 -43.14 -9.66 35.44
CA SER A 673 -43.69 -10.62 36.42
C SER A 673 -43.10 -10.34 37.81
N ALA A 674 -43.89 -10.52 38.83
CA ALA A 674 -43.44 -10.39 40.22
C ALA A 674 -42.61 -11.62 40.64
N ASN A 675 -41.53 -11.37 41.40
CA ASN A 675 -40.79 -12.46 42.04
C ASN A 675 -41.71 -13.11 43.10
N PRO A 676 -41.91 -14.44 43.05
CA PRO A 676 -42.86 -15.15 43.93
C PRO A 676 -42.53 -15.06 45.40
N ASN A 677 -41.32 -14.67 45.79
CA ASN A 677 -40.85 -14.61 47.18
C ASN A 677 -41.08 -13.23 47.84
N VAL A 678 -41.75 -12.26 47.16
CA VAL A 678 -42.03 -10.92 47.69
C VAL A 678 -43.45 -10.88 48.24
N PRO A 679 -43.67 -10.72 49.56
CA PRO A 679 -45.02 -10.76 50.18
C PRO A 679 -45.97 -9.71 49.63
N GLU A 680 -45.47 -8.50 49.36
CA GLU A 680 -46.26 -7.34 48.88
C GLU A 680 -46.86 -7.56 47.49
N LEU A 681 -46.23 -8.38 46.67
CA LEU A 681 -46.66 -8.70 45.31
C LEU A 681 -47.24 -10.13 45.19
N SER A 682 -47.54 -10.76 46.34
CA SER A 682 -48.07 -12.15 46.35
C SER A 682 -49.36 -12.32 45.53
N GLY A 683 -50.22 -11.29 45.46
CA GLY A 683 -51.44 -11.25 44.64
C GLY A 683 -51.16 -11.34 43.13
N LEU A 684 -49.96 -10.92 42.71
CA LEU A 684 -49.51 -10.99 41.30
C LEU A 684 -48.75 -12.26 40.96
N LYS A 685 -48.61 -13.20 41.87
CA LYS A 685 -47.87 -14.45 41.64
C LYS A 685 -48.47 -15.22 40.47
N GLY A 686 -47.59 -15.45 39.42
CA GLY A 686 -47.96 -16.14 38.20
C GLY A 686 -48.73 -15.31 37.17
N LEU A 687 -48.83 -13.98 37.40
CA LEU A 687 -49.41 -13.03 36.48
C LEU A 687 -48.30 -12.18 35.85
N THR A 688 -48.55 -11.67 34.64
CA THR A 688 -47.61 -10.85 33.89
C THR A 688 -48.26 -9.55 33.41
N LEU A 689 -47.59 -8.41 33.58
CA LEU A 689 -48.02 -7.12 33.01
C LEU A 689 -47.34 -6.96 31.66
N PRO A 690 -48.05 -7.00 30.53
CA PRO A 690 -47.45 -6.70 29.21
C PRO A 690 -47.19 -5.20 29.09
N ILE A 691 -46.03 -4.82 28.54
CA ILE A 691 -45.60 -3.45 28.25
C ILE A 691 -45.10 -3.42 26.82
N ALA A 692 -45.75 -2.63 25.97
CA ALA A 692 -45.35 -2.42 24.59
C ALA A 692 -44.53 -1.13 24.45
N PHE A 693 -43.44 -1.18 23.67
CA PHE A 693 -42.62 -0.04 23.29
C PHE A 693 -42.71 0.12 21.78
N SER A 694 -42.95 1.36 21.32
CA SER A 694 -43.08 1.65 19.88
C SER A 694 -42.62 3.06 19.56
N GLY A 695 -42.32 3.32 18.28
CA GLY A 695 -41.92 4.64 17.80
C GLY A 695 -40.44 4.73 17.43
N GLU A 696 -39.83 5.89 17.51
CA GLU A 696 -38.42 6.10 17.18
C GLU A 696 -37.48 5.54 18.25
N ILE A 697 -36.37 4.94 17.85
CA ILE A 697 -35.35 4.32 18.74
C ILE A 697 -34.87 5.31 19.82
N GLY A 698 -34.61 6.56 19.42
CA GLY A 698 -34.12 7.61 20.33
C GLY A 698 -35.16 8.09 21.35
N ALA A 699 -36.47 7.96 21.05
CA ALA A 699 -37.57 8.44 21.88
C ALA A 699 -38.80 7.51 21.83
N PRO A 700 -38.66 6.20 22.22
CA PRO A 700 -39.77 5.29 22.18
C PRO A 700 -40.85 5.65 23.19
N THR A 701 -42.11 5.48 22.82
CA THR A 701 -43.25 5.52 23.69
C THR A 701 -43.54 4.15 24.28
N TYR A 702 -44.07 4.06 25.49
CA TYR A 702 -44.45 2.78 26.07
C TYR A 702 -45.90 2.80 26.55
N LYS A 703 -46.56 1.64 26.54
CA LYS A 703 -47.92 1.43 26.99
C LYS A 703 -48.02 0.14 27.81
N ALA A 704 -48.49 0.24 29.04
CA ALA A 704 -48.79 -0.92 29.88
C ALA A 704 -50.21 -1.42 29.58
N ASP A 705 -50.35 -2.74 29.41
CA ASP A 705 -51.65 -3.41 29.10
C ASP A 705 -52.29 -3.97 30.39
N TYR A 706 -53.00 -3.10 31.09
CA TYR A 706 -53.73 -3.49 32.28
C TYR A 706 -54.98 -4.34 31.98
N ALA A 707 -55.57 -4.24 30.76
CA ALA A 707 -56.72 -5.08 30.35
C ALA A 707 -56.36 -6.55 30.30
N SER A 708 -55.21 -6.86 29.62
CA SER A 708 -54.71 -8.23 29.61
C SER A 708 -54.35 -8.77 30.99
N LEU A 709 -53.84 -7.93 31.89
CA LEU A 709 -53.59 -8.35 33.27
C LEU A 709 -54.87 -8.65 34.01
N LYS A 710 -55.95 -7.88 33.80
CA LYS A 710 -57.28 -8.15 34.36
C LYS A 710 -57.86 -9.48 33.91
N GLU A 711 -57.77 -9.77 32.64
CA GLU A 711 -58.20 -11.10 32.09
C GLU A 711 -57.45 -12.27 32.74
N GLN A 712 -56.10 -12.16 32.87
CA GLN A 712 -55.28 -13.15 33.56
C GLN A 712 -55.70 -13.37 35.01
N ILE A 713 -56.11 -12.30 35.72
CA ILE A 713 -56.56 -12.38 37.11
C ILE A 713 -57.89 -13.11 37.19
N LEU A 714 -58.86 -12.75 36.35
CA LEU A 714 -60.15 -13.44 36.28
C LEU A 714 -59.99 -14.92 35.99
N ALA A 715 -59.16 -15.25 34.97
CA ALA A 715 -58.87 -16.66 34.61
C ALA A 715 -58.19 -17.41 35.76
N LYS A 716 -57.30 -16.76 36.53
CA LYS A 716 -56.66 -17.37 37.71
C LYS A 716 -57.67 -17.62 38.83
N GLN A 717 -58.52 -16.64 39.11
CA GLN A 717 -59.58 -16.78 40.11
C GLN A 717 -60.54 -17.93 39.79
N GLN A 718 -60.96 -18.04 38.53
CA GLN A 718 -61.76 -19.14 38.04
C GLN A 718 -61.05 -20.48 38.22
N ALA A 719 -59.75 -20.58 37.78
CA ALA A 719 -58.96 -21.80 37.92
C ALA A 719 -58.74 -22.19 39.41
N GLU A 720 -58.52 -21.21 40.31
CA GLU A 720 -58.39 -21.46 41.73
C GLU A 720 -59.71 -21.91 42.37
N GLN A 721 -60.85 -21.39 41.88
CA GLN A 721 -62.18 -21.80 42.30
C GLN A 721 -62.47 -23.24 41.86
N GLU A 722 -62.25 -23.55 40.58
CA GLU A 722 -62.39 -24.92 40.06
C GLU A 722 -61.45 -25.90 40.79
N ALA A 723 -60.18 -25.48 41.08
CA ALA A 723 -59.23 -26.34 41.79
C ALA A 723 -59.69 -26.59 43.24
N LYS A 724 -60.29 -25.57 43.93
CA LYS A 724 -60.89 -25.71 45.26
C LYS A 724 -62.08 -26.67 45.21
N GLU A 725 -62.96 -26.49 44.22
CA GLU A 725 -64.13 -27.38 44.03
C GLU A 725 -63.72 -28.83 43.73
N ARG A 726 -62.72 -29.03 42.84
CA ARG A 726 -62.15 -30.37 42.58
C ARG A 726 -61.51 -30.96 43.85
N ALA A 727 -60.75 -30.15 44.59
CA ALA A 727 -60.13 -30.60 45.85
C ALA A 727 -61.16 -30.93 46.90
N ALA A 728 -62.27 -30.16 46.97
CA ALA A 728 -63.41 -30.46 47.85
C ALA A 728 -64.15 -31.74 47.44
N GLN A 729 -64.37 -31.90 46.11
CA GLN A 729 -64.94 -33.15 45.56
C GLN A 729 -64.06 -34.37 45.85
N LEU A 730 -62.76 -34.29 45.64
CA LEU A 730 -61.82 -35.35 45.95
C LEU A 730 -61.77 -35.68 47.45
N LYS A 731 -61.80 -34.66 48.35
CA LYS A 731 -61.89 -34.86 49.80
C LYS A 731 -63.20 -35.50 50.21
N ALA A 732 -64.31 -35.12 49.55
CA ALA A 732 -65.63 -35.71 49.79
C ALA A 732 -65.68 -37.15 49.30
N GLU A 733 -65.09 -37.45 48.16
CA GLU A 733 -64.98 -38.80 47.60
C GLU A 733 -64.05 -39.69 48.46
N GLN A 734 -62.92 -39.20 48.93
CA GLN A 734 -62.05 -39.90 49.87
C GLN A 734 -62.73 -40.14 51.23
N ALA A 735 -63.52 -39.16 51.70
CA ALA A 735 -64.31 -39.31 52.94
C ALA A 735 -65.41 -40.35 52.79
N ARG A 736 -66.12 -40.36 51.61
CA ARG A 736 -67.06 -41.43 51.25
C ARG A 736 -66.46 -42.79 51.15
N ALA A 737 -65.28 -42.87 50.43
CA ALA A 737 -64.53 -44.11 50.30
C ALA A 737 -64.04 -44.64 51.66
N LYS A 738 -63.62 -43.72 52.57
CA LYS A 738 -63.19 -44.07 53.92
C LYS A 738 -64.34 -44.53 54.77
N ALA A 739 -65.53 -43.83 54.71
CA ALA A 739 -66.74 -44.19 55.42
C ALA A 739 -67.27 -45.55 54.87
N GLU A 740 -67.19 -45.82 53.58
CA GLU A 740 -67.56 -47.09 52.96
C GLU A 740 -66.60 -48.22 53.41
N ALA A 741 -65.31 -47.91 53.44
CA ALA A 741 -64.33 -48.90 53.95
C ALA A 741 -64.52 -49.18 55.43
N GLU A 742 -64.88 -48.20 56.28
CA GLU A 742 -65.18 -48.38 57.69
C GLU A 742 -66.49 -49.15 57.86
N ARG A 743 -67.56 -48.92 57.03
CA ARG A 743 -68.75 -49.67 57.02
C ARG A 743 -68.45 -51.15 56.61
N LYS A 744 -67.68 -51.34 55.59
CA LYS A 744 -67.28 -52.73 55.15
C LYS A 744 -66.39 -53.39 56.22
N ALA A 745 -65.55 -52.64 56.94
CA ALA A 745 -64.76 -53.17 58.08
C ALA A 745 -65.67 -53.52 59.31
N VAL A 746 -66.68 -52.74 59.58
CA VAL A 746 -67.65 -52.98 60.64
C VAL A 746 -68.54 -54.21 60.25
N GLU A 747 -68.98 -54.30 58.99
CA GLU A 747 -69.72 -55.45 58.51
C GLU A 747 -68.90 -56.76 58.54
N LYS A 748 -67.60 -56.65 58.12
CA LYS A 748 -66.65 -57.77 58.27
C LYS A 748 -66.42 -58.14 59.72
N LYS A 749 -66.37 -57.21 60.67
CA LYS A 749 -66.21 -57.45 62.12
C LYS A 749 -67.49 -58.12 62.62
N ALA A 750 -68.67 -57.65 62.22
CA ALA A 750 -69.99 -58.24 62.57
C ALA A 750 -70.11 -59.65 61.99
N ALA A 751 -69.70 -59.87 60.71
CA ALA A 751 -69.72 -61.18 60.09
C ALA A 751 -68.69 -62.11 60.79
N ALA A 752 -67.54 -61.61 61.18
CA ALA A 752 -66.52 -62.45 61.91
C ALA A 752 -66.97 -62.75 63.35
N GLN A 753 -67.72 -61.90 64.03
CA GLN A 753 -68.35 -62.19 65.38
C GLN A 753 -69.45 -63.23 65.23
N LYS A 754 -70.29 -63.20 64.17
CA LYS A 754 -71.25 -64.24 63.89
C LYS A 754 -70.62 -65.60 63.56
N GLN A 755 -69.47 -65.60 62.81
CA GLN A 755 -68.68 -66.80 62.57
C GLN A 755 -67.95 -67.36 63.80
N ALA A 756 -67.49 -66.44 64.70
CA ALA A 756 -66.81 -66.81 65.98
C ALA A 756 -67.85 -67.42 66.99
N ALA A 757 -69.09 -66.93 66.98
CA ALA A 757 -70.16 -67.53 67.77
C ALA A 757 -70.60 -68.94 67.26
N LYS A 758 -70.52 -69.20 65.96
CA LYS A 758 -70.77 -70.51 65.39
C LYS A 758 -69.60 -71.55 65.53
N LYS A 759 -68.34 -71.02 65.83
CA LYS A 759 -67.16 -71.92 66.00
C LYS A 759 -66.95 -72.30 67.48
N LYS A 760 -67.61 -71.69 68.47
CA LYS A 760 -67.52 -72.05 69.91
C LYS A 760 -68.39 -73.28 70.29
N SER A 761 -69.20 -73.83 69.39
CA SER A 761 -69.98 -75.01 69.66
C SER A 761 -69.46 -76.30 69.09
N ALA A 762 -68.32 -76.32 68.44
CA ALA A 762 -67.72 -77.52 67.94
C ALA A 762 -66.18 -77.44 68.02
N GLN A 763 -65.60 -77.84 69.11
CA GLN A 763 -64.45 -78.74 69.15
C GLN A 763 -63.77 -78.74 70.51
N LYS A 764 -64.07 -79.70 71.22
CA LYS A 764 -63.11 -80.46 72.09
C LYS A 764 -62.46 -81.50 71.17
N ILE A 765 -61.16 -81.68 71.43
CA ILE A 765 -60.25 -82.80 71.17
C ILE A 765 -58.97 -82.39 70.42
N ALA A 766 -57.94 -82.59 71.18
CA ALA A 766 -56.54 -82.42 70.87
C ALA A 766 -55.97 -83.57 70.00
N PRO A 767 -54.69 -83.81 69.70
CA PRO A 767 -53.42 -83.10 70.16
C PRO A 767 -52.26 -83.02 69.14
N LYS A 768 -51.21 -82.39 69.65
CA LYS A 768 -49.76 -82.54 69.42
C LYS A 768 -49.05 -82.41 68.07
N ALA A 769 -48.30 -81.40 67.93
CA ALA A 769 -46.82 -81.15 67.91
C ALA A 769 -45.94 -81.91 66.82
N PRO A 770 -44.70 -81.52 66.52
CA PRO A 770 -44.01 -80.28 66.33
C PRO A 770 -42.99 -80.29 65.14
N PRO A 771 -41.86 -79.71 65.04
CA PRO A 771 -41.48 -78.35 64.51
C PRO A 771 -40.38 -78.45 63.39
N LYS A 772 -39.80 -77.24 63.06
CA LYS A 772 -38.56 -76.98 62.30
C LYS A 772 -38.78 -76.36 60.92
N ALA A 773 -38.10 -75.37 60.44
CA ALA A 773 -36.89 -74.65 60.78
C ALA A 773 -36.80 -73.43 59.85
N THR A 774 -36.19 -72.45 60.36
CA THR A 774 -35.62 -71.33 59.63
C THR A 774 -34.58 -71.78 58.60
N PRO A 775 -34.26 -71.02 57.54
CA PRO A 775 -33.36 -69.88 57.76
C PRO A 775 -33.54 -68.67 56.81
N LYS A 776 -32.97 -67.62 57.32
CA LYS A 776 -32.49 -66.41 56.61
C LYS A 776 -31.34 -66.74 55.66
N PRO A 777 -30.69 -65.78 55.01
CA PRO A 777 -31.06 -64.58 54.31
C PRO A 777 -30.36 -64.50 52.91
N VAL A 778 -30.32 -63.40 52.24
CA VAL A 778 -29.18 -62.68 51.66
C VAL A 778 -29.59 -61.81 50.48
N LYS A 779 -29.23 -60.56 50.65
CA LYS A 779 -28.76 -59.50 49.75
C LYS A 779 -28.49 -59.83 48.26
N LYS A 780 -28.99 -59.06 47.39
CA LYS A 780 -28.17 -58.07 46.68
C LYS A 780 -29.07 -56.98 46.08
#